data_523e2000c7ef0d438977511be6d5730c
#
_entry.id   523e2000c7ef0d438977511be6d5730c
#
_cell.length_a   1.000
_cell.length_b   1.000
_cell.length_c   1.000
_cell.angle_alpha   90.00
_cell.angle_beta   90.00
_cell.angle_gamma   90.00
#
_symmetry.space_group_name_H-M   'P 1'
#
loop_
_entity.id
_entity.type
_entity.pdbx_description
1 polymer ?
#
loop_
_entity_poly.entity_id
_entity_poly.type
_entity_poly.pdbx_seq_one_letter_code
_entity_poly.pdbx_strand_id
1 'polypeptide(L)'
;MGVAQRFARSRLAISALITAAVFATVAGVRSVGWLEELELVAYDWLLRSQPSIELDDNPVVLIKLREEEIQKYGHPLCDARLAVAIEKLRELGAVAIGVDIYRDNPIPTCSGRLGEEGLPETGSNLAEAALRDDRVVMIAKPLENPPIAAPKFLEGTDQIAVPDLKVDANGIVHRAFIYYTHEDVPYYSLSLQLVLRYLREQEIYPSNDPDQPELIRIGETAVPIFQPDDGGYHDADAGGYQYLLDFALGYGGFPSYTLEDLYSNWIPTKAVHGKIALLGTDSTTVKDHFSTPHSAGRPDDPLMLGMELHAHAASQLIRFARGDARPIANWSQRGELGWTLLWCALGGALGVWNRSGWFTAIAGTGGLIALVGAARVAIGASLWIPLVPPLLASGAATALVTGYRAFRERAERSEVTGLFSKFLRPEVAKAIWDQRDQFIGPDDRPRAQRIVLTSLMSDLQGFTTAAESMDPEALMNWINDYMVIMANLVGDHGGVVDDYAGDGIKANFGFPIPSTTEAAIARDARNAVDCALAMGAAMDRLNADWRARGLPTGRVRVGIFTGPAVVGILGGRKSMKYTTVGDTVNTAARLESFAKDDFSSQAERSDWRILIGDTTLRYLDGAVCSEDLGSHALKGKHETTRIYRVLGTS
;
A
#
# COMPACT_ATOMS: atom_id res chain seq x y z
N MET A 1 35.16 9.22 0.92
CA MET A 1 33.71 8.85 1.01
C MET A 1 33.53 7.57 0.24
N GLY A 2 33.24 6.44 0.93
CA GLY A 2 33.24 5.11 0.32
C GLY A 2 32.08 4.91 -0.67
N VAL A 3 32.26 3.97 -1.59
CA VAL A 3 31.30 3.55 -2.62
C VAL A 3 29.97 3.16 -2.00
N ALA A 4 29.96 2.48 -0.86
CA ALA A 4 28.75 2.16 -0.11
C ALA A 4 27.92 3.42 0.25
N GLN A 5 28.55 4.55 0.56
CA GLN A 5 27.84 5.82 0.81
C GLN A 5 27.27 6.46 -0.47
N ARG A 6 27.94 6.30 -1.62
CA ARG A 6 27.40 6.77 -2.92
C ARG A 6 26.21 5.92 -3.36
N PHE A 7 26.28 4.60 -3.22
CA PHE A 7 25.16 3.70 -3.52
C PHE A 7 23.97 3.91 -2.58
N ALA A 8 24.20 4.07 -1.29
CA ALA A 8 23.14 4.37 -0.34
C ALA A 8 22.45 5.70 -0.66
N ARG A 9 23.21 6.75 -1.02
CA ARG A 9 22.65 8.05 -1.45
C ARG A 9 21.85 7.96 -2.74
N SER A 10 22.32 7.20 -3.73
CA SER A 10 21.56 7.00 -4.99
C SER A 10 20.27 6.22 -4.76
N ARG A 11 20.26 5.23 -3.87
CA ARG A 11 19.05 4.46 -3.48
C ARG A 11 18.02 5.34 -2.79
N LEU A 12 18.44 6.19 -1.85
CA LEU A 12 17.58 7.14 -1.17
C LEU A 12 17.01 8.19 -2.13
N ALA A 13 17.84 8.70 -3.05
CA ALA A 13 17.41 9.69 -4.05
C ALA A 13 16.34 9.10 -4.99
N ILE A 14 16.51 7.87 -5.46
CA ILE A 14 15.52 7.21 -6.33
C ILE A 14 14.24 6.90 -5.55
N SER A 15 14.34 6.44 -4.30
CA SER A 15 13.17 6.20 -3.44
C SER A 15 12.39 7.49 -3.19
N ALA A 16 13.09 8.62 -2.96
CA ALA A 16 12.47 9.93 -2.83
C ALA A 16 11.81 10.38 -4.14
N LEU A 17 12.44 10.13 -5.29
CA LEU A 17 11.86 10.42 -6.60
C LEU A 17 10.59 9.60 -6.87
N ILE A 18 10.59 8.31 -6.54
CA ILE A 18 9.40 7.45 -6.64
C ILE A 18 8.29 8.00 -5.74
N THR A 19 8.58 8.35 -4.49
CA THR A 19 7.62 8.93 -3.55
C THR A 19 7.04 10.24 -4.08
N ALA A 20 7.88 11.13 -4.61
CA ALA A 20 7.45 12.39 -5.22
C ALA A 20 6.58 12.16 -6.47
N ALA A 21 6.93 11.19 -7.32
CA ALA A 21 6.14 10.83 -8.48
C ALA A 21 4.76 10.26 -8.08
N VAL A 22 4.69 9.40 -7.06
CA VAL A 22 3.42 8.89 -6.51
C VAL A 22 2.57 10.03 -5.98
N PHE A 23 3.14 10.94 -5.19
CA PHE A 23 2.43 12.11 -4.69
C PHE A 23 1.88 12.96 -5.85
N ALA A 24 2.71 13.30 -6.83
CA ALA A 24 2.29 14.09 -7.99
C ALA A 24 1.17 13.39 -8.79
N THR A 25 1.24 12.07 -8.94
CA THR A 25 0.19 11.28 -9.61
C THR A 25 -1.12 11.32 -8.83
N VAL A 26 -1.11 11.05 -7.52
CA VAL A 26 -2.32 11.08 -6.68
C VAL A 26 -2.91 12.48 -6.63
N ALA A 27 -2.08 13.52 -6.47
CA ALA A 27 -2.51 14.90 -6.49
C ALA A 27 -3.13 15.27 -7.86
N GLY A 28 -2.53 14.83 -8.97
CA GLY A 28 -3.06 15.01 -10.32
C GLY A 28 -4.38 14.28 -10.54
N VAL A 29 -4.51 13.04 -10.10
CA VAL A 29 -5.76 12.25 -10.20
C VAL A 29 -6.88 12.92 -9.38
N ARG A 30 -6.54 13.44 -8.19
CA ARG A 30 -7.48 14.21 -7.37
C ARG A 30 -7.92 15.50 -8.06
N SER A 31 -7.00 16.26 -8.66
CA SER A 31 -7.29 17.56 -9.28
C SER A 31 -8.16 17.46 -10.54
N VAL A 32 -8.42 16.28 -11.07
CA VAL A 32 -9.37 16.00 -12.16
C VAL A 32 -10.64 15.29 -11.68
N GLY A 33 -10.87 15.23 -10.35
CA GLY A 33 -12.09 14.70 -9.76
C GLY A 33 -12.21 13.17 -9.71
N TRP A 34 -11.21 12.39 -10.17
CA TRP A 34 -11.33 10.93 -10.25
C TRP A 34 -11.39 10.24 -8.89
N LEU A 35 -11.08 10.93 -7.81
CA LEU A 35 -11.16 10.38 -6.45
C LEU A 35 -12.42 10.86 -5.70
N GLU A 36 -13.25 11.72 -6.29
CA GLU A 36 -14.42 12.30 -5.63
C GLU A 36 -15.40 11.25 -5.12
N GLU A 37 -15.84 10.33 -5.99
CA GLU A 37 -16.79 9.29 -5.60
C GLU A 37 -16.25 8.42 -4.43
N LEU A 38 -14.97 8.08 -4.47
CA LEU A 38 -14.35 7.28 -3.42
C LEU A 38 -14.25 8.06 -2.09
N GLU A 39 -13.93 9.35 -2.17
CA GLU A 39 -13.84 10.20 -1.00
C GLU A 39 -15.23 10.46 -0.39
N LEU A 40 -16.27 10.64 -1.22
CA LEU A 40 -17.66 10.76 -0.75
C LEU A 40 -18.15 9.46 -0.09
N VAL A 41 -17.84 8.29 -0.64
CA VAL A 41 -18.11 7.00 0.02
C VAL A 41 -17.39 6.88 1.36
N ALA A 42 -16.15 7.35 1.44
CA ALA A 42 -15.41 7.39 2.71
C ALA A 42 -16.04 8.37 3.70
N TYR A 43 -16.49 9.53 3.25
CA TYR A 43 -17.21 10.52 4.03
C TYR A 43 -18.52 9.97 4.58
N ASP A 44 -19.34 9.31 3.77
CA ASP A 44 -20.56 8.62 4.19
C ASP A 44 -20.30 7.61 5.31
N TRP A 45 -19.25 6.82 5.13
CA TRP A 45 -18.85 5.85 6.14
C TRP A 45 -18.40 6.54 7.45
N LEU A 46 -17.67 7.65 7.36
CA LEU A 46 -17.24 8.43 8.52
C LEU A 46 -18.45 9.02 9.26
N LEU A 47 -19.43 9.61 8.56
CA LEU A 47 -20.66 10.14 9.14
C LEU A 47 -21.45 9.03 9.85
N ARG A 48 -21.73 7.92 9.17
CA ARG A 48 -22.42 6.77 9.78
C ARG A 48 -21.72 6.18 10.99
N SER A 49 -20.39 6.28 11.03
CA SER A 49 -19.59 5.76 12.14
C SER A 49 -19.67 6.63 13.40
N GLN A 50 -20.22 7.84 13.30
CA GLN A 50 -20.46 8.68 14.47
C GLN A 50 -21.67 8.17 15.26
N PRO A 51 -21.67 8.28 16.58
CA PRO A 51 -22.86 7.98 17.37
C PRO A 51 -23.96 9.02 17.07
N SER A 52 -25.18 8.56 16.90
CA SER A 52 -26.34 9.47 16.83
C SER A 52 -26.51 10.18 18.17
N ILE A 53 -26.85 11.48 18.12
CA ILE A 53 -27.20 12.24 19.30
C ILE A 53 -28.68 12.05 19.60
N GLU A 54 -29.02 11.93 20.88
CA GLU A 54 -30.40 12.00 21.37
C GLU A 54 -30.62 13.40 21.94
N LEU A 55 -31.68 14.05 21.53
CA LEU A 55 -32.08 15.34 22.08
C LEU A 55 -33.21 15.09 23.10
N ASP A 56 -33.01 15.45 24.34
CA ASP A 56 -34.02 15.35 25.37
C ASP A 56 -35.32 16.09 25.00
N ASP A 57 -35.19 17.22 24.29
CA ASP A 57 -36.28 17.99 23.76
C ASP A 57 -36.00 18.32 22.26
N ASN A 58 -36.40 17.40 21.38
CA ASN A 58 -36.25 17.61 19.96
C ASN A 58 -37.15 18.77 19.48
N PRO A 59 -36.57 19.82 18.86
CA PRO A 59 -37.33 20.99 18.43
C PRO A 59 -38.23 20.74 17.23
N VAL A 60 -38.14 19.57 16.58
CA VAL A 60 -38.93 19.25 15.37
C VAL A 60 -39.73 17.98 15.63
N VAL A 61 -40.99 17.98 15.22
CA VAL A 61 -41.91 16.84 15.21
C VAL A 61 -42.47 16.65 13.80
N LEU A 62 -42.54 15.37 13.38
CA LEU A 62 -43.04 14.99 12.06
C LEU A 62 -44.50 14.53 12.14
N ILE A 63 -45.32 15.01 11.22
CA ILE A 63 -46.69 14.52 11.01
C ILE A 63 -46.75 13.87 9.65
N LYS A 64 -46.80 12.55 9.63
CA LYS A 64 -46.68 11.74 8.43
C LYS A 64 -48.05 11.38 7.85
N LEU A 65 -48.27 11.68 6.58
CA LEU A 65 -49.38 11.14 5.80
C LEU A 65 -48.98 9.83 5.17
N ARG A 66 -49.40 8.72 5.80
CA ARG A 66 -49.02 7.34 5.38
C ARG A 66 -49.86 6.85 4.21
N GLU A 67 -49.41 5.79 3.54
CA GLU A 67 -50.13 5.16 2.41
C GLU A 67 -51.57 4.76 2.76
N GLU A 68 -51.83 4.23 3.96
CA GLU A 68 -53.17 3.87 4.44
C GLU A 68 -54.07 5.08 4.60
N GLU A 69 -53.52 6.20 5.05
CA GLU A 69 -54.21 7.47 5.24
C GLU A 69 -54.47 8.19 3.90
N ILE A 70 -53.59 8.01 2.92
CA ILE A 70 -53.82 8.45 1.56
C ILE A 70 -55.08 7.79 0.97
N GLN A 71 -55.27 6.48 1.21
CA GLN A 71 -56.47 5.77 0.78
C GLN A 71 -57.72 6.23 1.55
N LYS A 72 -57.57 6.60 2.82
CA LYS A 72 -58.66 7.05 3.69
C LYS A 72 -59.06 8.51 3.42
N TYR A 73 -58.10 9.40 3.38
CA TYR A 73 -58.30 10.83 3.31
C TYR A 73 -58.15 11.41 1.89
N GLY A 74 -57.73 10.60 0.92
CA GLY A 74 -57.49 11.03 -0.45
C GLY A 74 -56.14 11.67 -0.69
N HIS A 75 -55.69 11.60 -1.95
CA HIS A 75 -54.44 12.26 -2.39
C HIS A 75 -54.72 12.97 -3.74
N PRO A 76 -54.32 14.23 -3.87
CA PRO A 76 -53.77 15.10 -2.82
C PRO A 76 -54.82 15.41 -1.72
N LEU A 77 -54.33 15.63 -0.48
CA LEU A 77 -55.21 15.97 0.64
C LEU A 77 -56.00 17.25 0.33
N CYS A 78 -57.35 17.27 0.50
CA CYS A 78 -58.17 18.42 0.18
C CYS A 78 -57.93 19.62 1.12
N ASP A 79 -58.28 20.83 0.66
CA ASP A 79 -58.03 22.07 1.38
C ASP A 79 -58.70 22.12 2.76
N ALA A 80 -59.91 21.59 2.87
CA ALA A 80 -60.63 21.53 4.13
C ALA A 80 -59.92 20.67 5.19
N ARG A 81 -59.43 19.49 4.82
CA ARG A 81 -58.70 18.59 5.74
C ARG A 81 -57.34 19.14 6.10
N LEU A 82 -56.64 19.77 5.14
CA LEU A 82 -55.36 20.43 5.40
C LEU A 82 -55.53 21.60 6.37
N ALA A 83 -56.57 22.41 6.22
CA ALA A 83 -56.90 23.49 7.14
C ALA A 83 -57.13 22.97 8.57
N VAL A 84 -57.87 21.86 8.74
CA VAL A 84 -58.05 21.23 10.06
C VAL A 84 -56.74 20.76 10.67
N ALA A 85 -55.86 20.18 9.85
CA ALA A 85 -54.53 19.75 10.34
C ALA A 85 -53.71 20.94 10.87
N ILE A 86 -53.69 22.04 10.10
CA ILE A 86 -53.01 23.29 10.49
C ILE A 86 -53.58 23.84 11.79
N GLU A 87 -54.90 23.94 11.92
CA GLU A 87 -55.54 24.46 13.13
C GLU A 87 -55.26 23.60 14.37
N LYS A 88 -55.33 22.28 14.22
CA LYS A 88 -54.98 21.37 15.32
C LYS A 88 -53.53 21.49 15.77
N LEU A 89 -52.59 21.62 14.85
CA LEU A 89 -51.17 21.84 15.18
C LEU A 89 -50.98 23.20 15.88
N ARG A 90 -51.73 24.22 15.48
CA ARG A 90 -51.73 25.50 16.16
C ARG A 90 -52.32 25.41 17.56
N GLU A 91 -53.46 24.71 17.74
CA GLU A 91 -54.07 24.46 19.06
C GLU A 91 -53.13 23.68 19.98
N LEU A 92 -52.33 22.73 19.47
CA LEU A 92 -51.29 22.03 20.19
C LEU A 92 -50.08 22.91 20.55
N GLY A 93 -50.03 24.16 19.99
CA GLY A 93 -49.00 25.12 20.33
C GLY A 93 -47.72 25.02 19.47
N ALA A 94 -47.83 24.52 18.24
CA ALA A 94 -46.72 24.62 17.27
C ALA A 94 -46.32 26.07 17.04
N VAL A 95 -45.05 26.38 17.06
CA VAL A 95 -44.51 27.73 16.82
C VAL A 95 -44.24 27.98 15.33
N ALA A 96 -43.99 26.90 14.57
CA ALA A 96 -43.87 26.91 13.14
C ALA A 96 -44.51 25.64 12.55
N ILE A 97 -45.21 25.75 11.44
CA ILE A 97 -45.88 24.64 10.76
C ILE A 97 -45.43 24.62 9.32
N GLY A 98 -44.62 23.62 8.98
CA GLY A 98 -44.19 23.37 7.59
C GLY A 98 -45.12 22.40 6.91
N VAL A 99 -45.65 22.82 5.75
CA VAL A 99 -46.50 21.96 4.91
C VAL A 99 -45.71 21.57 3.68
N ASP A 100 -45.12 20.39 3.73
CA ASP A 100 -44.34 19.79 2.64
C ASP A 100 -45.27 19.02 1.67
N ILE A 101 -46.30 19.72 1.23
CA ILE A 101 -47.30 19.26 0.25
C ILE A 101 -47.60 20.39 -0.71
N TYR A 102 -47.38 20.15 -2.00
CA TYR A 102 -47.67 21.17 -3.03
C TYR A 102 -49.14 21.54 -3.10
N ARG A 103 -49.41 22.84 -3.30
CA ARG A 103 -50.76 23.41 -3.39
C ARG A 103 -50.84 24.56 -4.41
N ASP A 104 -50.43 24.25 -5.63
CA ASP A 104 -50.51 25.21 -6.76
C ASP A 104 -51.96 25.48 -7.19
N ASN A 105 -52.84 24.50 -7.04
CA ASN A 105 -54.27 24.59 -7.34
C ASN A 105 -55.13 24.22 -6.12
N PRO A 106 -56.24 24.92 -5.89
CA PRO A 106 -57.18 24.56 -4.85
C PRO A 106 -57.78 23.16 -5.06
N ILE A 107 -57.96 22.39 -3.96
CA ILE A 107 -58.62 21.09 -3.96
C ILE A 107 -59.85 21.19 -3.02
N PRO A 108 -60.94 21.75 -3.53
CA PRO A 108 -62.09 22.10 -2.72
C PRO A 108 -62.94 20.90 -2.28
N THR A 109 -62.84 19.78 -3.01
CA THR A 109 -63.62 18.58 -2.74
C THR A 109 -62.70 17.43 -2.25
N CYS A 110 -63.06 16.85 -1.15
CA CYS A 110 -62.29 15.74 -0.57
C CYS A 110 -62.57 14.42 -1.30
N SER A 111 -61.53 13.71 -1.68
CA SER A 111 -61.57 12.35 -2.17
C SER A 111 -61.19 11.39 -1.01
N GLY A 112 -61.52 10.10 -1.16
CA GLY A 112 -61.23 9.06 -0.17
C GLY A 112 -62.49 8.45 0.41
N ARG A 113 -62.32 7.42 1.28
CA ARG A 113 -63.47 6.74 1.89
C ARG A 113 -64.13 7.67 2.91
N LEU A 114 -65.45 7.93 2.69
CA LEU A 114 -66.25 8.66 3.63
C LEU A 114 -66.38 7.89 4.94
N GLY A 115 -66.38 8.57 6.08
CA GLY A 115 -66.85 7.91 7.27
C GLY A 115 -66.21 8.24 8.60
N GLU A 116 -65.53 9.38 8.78
CA GLU A 116 -65.22 9.82 10.14
C GLU A 116 -66.05 11.05 10.46
N GLU A 117 -66.90 10.91 11.46
CA GLU A 117 -67.73 11.96 12.04
C GLU A 117 -66.84 13.16 12.46
N GLY A 118 -67.04 14.29 11.80
CA GLY A 118 -66.47 15.57 12.19
C GLY A 118 -65.43 16.22 11.30
N LEU A 119 -64.92 15.55 10.27
CA LEU A 119 -64.00 16.18 9.29
C LEU A 119 -64.80 16.82 8.14
N PRO A 120 -64.47 18.05 7.71
CA PRO A 120 -65.15 18.71 6.60
C PRO A 120 -64.82 18.04 5.26
N GLU A 121 -65.86 17.81 4.45
CA GLU A 121 -65.76 17.22 3.10
C GLU A 121 -65.65 18.24 2.00
N THR A 122 -66.13 19.45 2.23
CA THR A 122 -66.14 20.55 1.27
C THR A 122 -65.88 21.88 1.97
N GLY A 123 -65.53 22.88 1.19
CA GLY A 123 -65.18 24.21 1.69
C GLY A 123 -63.66 24.43 1.70
N SER A 124 -63.24 25.65 1.79
CA SER A 124 -61.81 25.98 1.80
C SER A 124 -61.56 27.06 2.84
N ASN A 125 -61.20 26.59 4.04
CA ASN A 125 -60.67 27.47 5.10
C ASN A 125 -59.13 27.48 5.10
N LEU A 126 -58.52 26.92 4.06
CA LEU A 126 -57.05 26.79 4.02
C LEU A 126 -56.38 28.17 4.02
N ALA A 127 -56.90 29.12 3.23
CA ALA A 127 -56.36 30.48 3.20
C ALA A 127 -56.52 31.17 4.58
N GLU A 128 -57.66 31.01 5.24
CA GLU A 128 -57.90 31.54 6.58
C GLU A 128 -56.99 30.89 7.60
N ALA A 129 -56.88 29.58 7.57
CA ALA A 129 -56.00 28.81 8.47
C ALA A 129 -54.52 29.19 8.27
N ALA A 130 -54.07 29.36 7.04
CA ALA A 130 -52.69 29.72 6.74
C ALA A 130 -52.36 31.20 7.04
N LEU A 131 -53.28 32.12 6.78
CA LEU A 131 -53.07 33.58 6.92
C LEU A 131 -53.42 34.12 8.32
N ARG A 132 -53.93 33.31 9.23
CA ARG A 132 -54.28 33.74 10.59
C ARG A 132 -53.07 34.31 11.37
N ASP A 133 -51.93 33.74 11.15
CA ASP A 133 -50.63 34.22 11.60
C ASP A 133 -49.54 33.79 10.56
N ASP A 134 -48.30 34.11 10.82
CA ASP A 134 -47.19 33.77 9.94
C ASP A 134 -46.49 32.41 10.28
N ARG A 135 -47.08 31.57 11.16
CA ARG A 135 -46.49 30.29 11.58
C ARG A 135 -46.45 29.24 10.46
N VAL A 136 -47.40 29.33 9.52
CA VAL A 136 -47.53 28.35 8.43
C VAL A 136 -46.60 28.70 7.30
N VAL A 137 -45.81 27.73 6.84
CA VAL A 137 -44.96 27.83 5.66
C VAL A 137 -45.36 26.73 4.68
N MET A 138 -45.67 27.09 3.46
CA MET A 138 -46.03 26.17 2.37
C MET A 138 -44.97 26.20 1.28
N ILE A 139 -44.87 25.12 0.53
CA ILE A 139 -43.83 24.93 -0.47
C ILE A 139 -44.28 25.34 -1.87
N ALA A 140 -43.31 25.82 -2.65
CA ALA A 140 -43.41 26.04 -4.10
C ALA A 140 -42.09 25.59 -4.78
N LYS A 141 -42.17 25.28 -6.07
CA LYS A 141 -40.98 24.89 -6.85
C LYS A 141 -40.94 25.66 -8.17
N PRO A 142 -40.62 26.94 -8.10
CA PRO A 142 -40.76 27.88 -9.22
C PRO A 142 -39.75 27.58 -10.36
N LEU A 143 -38.65 26.91 -10.08
CA LEU A 143 -37.60 26.58 -11.06
C LEU A 143 -37.79 25.22 -11.70
N GLU A 144 -38.79 24.44 -11.30
CA GLU A 144 -39.14 23.16 -11.94
C GLU A 144 -39.74 23.41 -13.34
N ASN A 145 -39.67 22.44 -14.20
CA ASN A 145 -40.28 22.53 -15.53
C ASN A 145 -41.25 21.34 -15.74
N PRO A 146 -42.59 21.58 -15.70
CA PRO A 146 -43.27 22.86 -15.47
C PRO A 146 -43.15 23.35 -14.02
N PRO A 147 -43.18 24.67 -13.75
CA PRO A 147 -43.07 25.23 -12.41
C PRO A 147 -44.28 24.88 -11.54
N ILE A 148 -44.02 24.61 -10.25
CA ILE A 148 -45.07 24.39 -9.25
C ILE A 148 -45.23 25.70 -8.48
N ALA A 149 -46.29 26.43 -8.75
CA ALA A 149 -46.55 27.75 -8.16
C ALA A 149 -46.89 27.63 -6.65
N ALA A 150 -46.65 28.70 -5.93
CA ALA A 150 -47.17 28.85 -4.59
C ALA A 150 -48.71 29.00 -4.58
N PRO A 151 -49.36 28.65 -3.43
CA PRO A 151 -50.76 28.97 -3.26
C PRO A 151 -51.02 30.47 -3.47
N LYS A 152 -51.97 30.85 -4.32
CA LYS A 152 -52.26 32.25 -4.65
C LYS A 152 -52.54 33.15 -3.44
N PHE A 153 -53.13 32.58 -2.40
CA PHE A 153 -53.44 33.35 -1.19
C PHE A 153 -52.17 33.68 -0.35
N LEU A 154 -51.03 33.07 -0.63
CA LEU A 154 -49.74 33.37 0.01
C LEU A 154 -48.83 34.28 -0.83
N GLU A 155 -49.24 34.65 -2.03
CA GLU A 155 -48.47 35.58 -2.88
C GLU A 155 -48.18 36.89 -2.15
N GLY A 156 -46.93 37.31 -2.11
CA GLY A 156 -46.49 38.52 -1.43
C GLY A 156 -46.28 38.37 0.09
N THR A 157 -46.41 37.17 0.63
CA THR A 157 -46.05 36.86 2.04
C THR A 157 -44.68 36.18 2.14
N ASP A 158 -44.15 36.09 3.37
CA ASP A 158 -42.93 35.34 3.71
C ASP A 158 -43.22 33.88 4.08
N GLN A 159 -44.44 33.39 3.81
CA GLN A 159 -44.93 32.05 4.14
C GLN A 159 -44.70 31.03 3.01
N ILE A 160 -43.92 31.41 2.02
CA ILE A 160 -43.55 30.54 0.89
C ILE A 160 -42.11 30.14 1.02
N ALA A 161 -41.82 28.85 0.84
CA ALA A 161 -40.47 28.29 0.85
C ALA A 161 -40.25 27.34 -0.32
N VAL A 162 -38.97 27.02 -0.58
CA VAL A 162 -38.60 26.01 -1.56
C VAL A 162 -38.14 24.73 -0.83
N PRO A 163 -38.67 23.56 -1.26
CA PRO A 163 -38.29 22.28 -0.68
C PRO A 163 -37.11 21.66 -1.44
N ASP A 164 -36.31 22.45 -2.15
CA ASP A 164 -35.22 21.92 -2.95
C ASP A 164 -34.12 21.33 -2.08
N LEU A 165 -33.76 20.12 -2.42
CA LEU A 165 -32.64 19.39 -1.82
C LEU A 165 -31.55 19.18 -2.87
N LYS A 166 -30.30 19.38 -2.50
CA LYS A 166 -29.20 19.16 -3.42
C LYS A 166 -28.82 17.71 -3.44
N VAL A 167 -29.18 17.03 -4.52
CA VAL A 167 -28.73 15.65 -4.77
C VAL A 167 -27.44 15.72 -5.54
N ASP A 168 -26.39 15.09 -5.02
CA ASP A 168 -25.08 15.03 -5.65
C ASP A 168 -25.07 14.05 -6.84
N ALA A 169 -23.99 14.05 -7.64
CA ALA A 169 -23.87 13.22 -8.83
C ALA A 169 -23.97 11.71 -8.53
N ASN A 170 -23.60 11.29 -7.32
CA ASN A 170 -23.74 9.91 -6.83
C ASN A 170 -25.16 9.56 -6.35
N GLY A 171 -26.13 10.50 -6.46
CA GLY A 171 -27.52 10.28 -6.05
C GLY A 171 -27.79 10.46 -4.55
N ILE A 172 -26.81 10.94 -3.77
CA ILE A 172 -26.89 11.08 -2.31
C ILE A 172 -27.05 12.56 -1.95
N VAL A 173 -27.85 12.85 -0.91
CA VAL A 173 -28.00 14.20 -0.35
C VAL A 173 -27.00 14.37 0.79
N HIS A 174 -26.04 15.30 0.60
CA HIS A 174 -25.05 15.67 1.63
C HIS A 174 -25.20 17.11 2.08
N ARG A 175 -25.92 17.93 1.32
CA ARG A 175 -25.96 19.38 1.47
C ARG A 175 -27.40 19.89 1.53
N ALA A 176 -27.60 20.97 2.27
CA ALA A 176 -28.85 21.69 2.32
C ALA A 176 -28.66 23.13 1.87
N PHE A 177 -29.74 23.73 1.40
CA PHE A 177 -29.82 25.17 1.08
C PHE A 177 -30.22 25.95 2.31
N ILE A 178 -29.64 27.15 2.45
CA ILE A 178 -30.22 28.28 3.20
C ILE A 178 -31.16 29.06 2.27
N TYR A 179 -30.64 29.50 1.13
CA TYR A 179 -31.38 30.10 0.04
C TYR A 179 -30.62 29.98 -1.30
N TYR A 180 -31.31 30.22 -2.38
CA TYR A 180 -30.66 30.47 -3.66
C TYR A 180 -31.35 31.65 -4.35
N THR A 181 -30.65 32.30 -5.29
CA THR A 181 -31.18 33.46 -6.05
C THR A 181 -31.35 33.06 -7.50
N HIS A 182 -32.49 33.40 -8.07
CA HIS A 182 -32.78 33.29 -9.50
C HIS A 182 -33.40 34.57 -10.00
N GLU A 183 -32.89 35.14 -11.08
CA GLU A 183 -33.35 36.43 -11.63
C GLU A 183 -33.47 37.53 -10.55
N ASP A 184 -32.46 37.61 -9.68
CA ASP A 184 -32.37 38.53 -8.53
C ASP A 184 -33.46 38.33 -7.45
N VAL A 185 -34.25 37.27 -7.51
CA VAL A 185 -35.25 36.92 -6.50
C VAL A 185 -34.65 35.85 -5.56
N PRO A 186 -34.59 36.10 -4.25
CA PRO A 186 -34.15 35.09 -3.29
C PRO A 186 -35.28 34.10 -2.97
N TYR A 187 -34.93 32.80 -3.01
CA TYR A 187 -35.79 31.68 -2.64
C TYR A 187 -35.24 31.00 -1.40
N TYR A 188 -35.94 31.11 -0.29
CA TYR A 188 -35.53 30.57 1.02
C TYR A 188 -35.98 29.12 1.18
N SER A 189 -35.11 28.28 1.77
CA SER A 189 -35.44 26.88 2.03
C SER A 189 -36.54 26.73 3.07
N LEU A 190 -37.30 25.62 3.01
CA LEU A 190 -38.33 25.28 3.99
C LEU A 190 -37.74 25.21 5.39
N SER A 191 -36.59 24.56 5.53
CA SER A 191 -35.86 24.42 6.81
C SER A 191 -35.51 25.80 7.42
N LEU A 192 -34.95 26.72 6.64
CA LEU A 192 -34.65 28.08 7.13
C LEU A 192 -35.91 28.82 7.56
N GLN A 193 -36.93 28.85 6.73
CA GLN A 193 -38.16 29.58 7.05
C GLN A 193 -38.83 29.12 8.35
N LEU A 194 -38.79 27.82 8.63
CA LEU A 194 -39.29 27.25 9.86
C LEU A 194 -38.39 27.59 11.07
N VAL A 195 -37.09 27.53 10.88
CA VAL A 195 -36.09 27.88 11.92
C VAL A 195 -36.21 29.37 12.29
N LEU A 196 -36.42 30.27 11.34
CA LEU A 196 -36.58 31.70 11.62
C LEU A 196 -37.78 31.97 12.53
N ARG A 197 -38.89 31.27 12.33
CA ARG A 197 -40.07 31.37 13.18
C ARG A 197 -39.85 30.82 14.57
N TYR A 198 -39.18 29.67 14.63
CA TYR A 198 -38.80 29.02 15.89
C TYR A 198 -37.84 29.89 16.73
N LEU A 199 -36.81 30.45 16.12
CA LEU A 199 -35.80 31.27 16.78
C LEU A 199 -36.33 32.64 17.20
N ARG A 200 -37.29 33.21 16.44
CA ARG A 200 -37.94 34.46 16.80
C ARG A 200 -38.65 34.41 18.15
N GLU A 201 -39.24 33.28 18.53
CA GLU A 201 -39.81 33.09 19.86
C GLU A 201 -38.73 33.12 20.97
N GLN A 202 -37.46 32.94 20.61
CA GLN A 202 -36.28 33.01 21.48
C GLN A 202 -35.53 34.33 21.33
N GLU A 203 -36.06 35.29 20.57
CA GLU A 203 -35.44 36.58 20.25
C GLU A 203 -34.07 36.44 19.52
N ILE A 204 -33.86 35.36 18.80
CA ILE A 204 -32.64 35.09 18.00
C ILE A 204 -32.94 35.42 16.53
N TYR A 205 -32.16 36.30 15.96
CA TYR A 205 -32.31 36.74 14.57
C TYR A 205 -31.01 36.50 13.79
N PRO A 206 -31.10 36.15 12.52
CA PRO A 206 -29.91 36.05 11.67
C PRO A 206 -29.27 37.43 11.48
N SER A 207 -27.96 37.43 11.36
CA SER A 207 -27.17 38.62 11.06
C SER A 207 -26.01 38.28 10.14
N ASN A 208 -25.33 39.25 9.59
CA ASN A 208 -24.06 39.01 8.93
C ASN A 208 -22.99 38.77 9.98
N ASP A 209 -22.05 37.89 9.67
CA ASP A 209 -20.90 37.65 10.55
C ASP A 209 -20.01 38.89 10.64
N PRO A 210 -19.63 39.37 11.83
CA PRO A 210 -18.78 40.56 11.96
C PRO A 210 -17.42 40.47 11.32
N ASP A 211 -16.81 39.26 11.29
CA ASP A 211 -15.46 39.03 10.77
C ASP A 211 -15.48 38.67 9.27
N GLN A 212 -16.61 38.08 8.81
CA GLN A 212 -16.81 37.64 7.43
C GLN A 212 -18.24 38.02 6.99
N PRO A 213 -18.45 39.26 6.55
CA PRO A 213 -19.81 39.81 6.28
C PRO A 213 -20.60 39.07 5.20
N GLU A 214 -19.93 38.22 4.39
CA GLU A 214 -20.55 37.33 3.41
C GLU A 214 -21.24 36.11 4.05
N LEU A 215 -20.89 35.79 5.28
CA LEU A 215 -21.48 34.65 6.00
C LEU A 215 -22.72 35.10 6.80
N ILE A 216 -23.73 34.23 6.77
CA ILE A 216 -24.90 34.36 7.65
C ILE A 216 -24.57 33.75 9.00
N ARG A 217 -24.70 34.56 10.05
CA ARG A 217 -24.64 34.13 11.43
C ARG A 217 -26.05 33.86 11.93
N ILE A 218 -26.27 32.67 12.49
CA ILE A 218 -27.52 32.29 13.18
C ILE A 218 -27.16 32.06 14.65
N GLY A 219 -27.60 32.99 15.52
CA GLY A 219 -27.23 32.99 16.91
C GLY A 219 -25.69 33.05 17.11
N GLU A 220 -25.10 32.01 17.65
CA GLU A 220 -23.66 31.99 17.97
C GLU A 220 -22.78 31.55 16.81
N THR A 221 -23.34 30.95 15.75
CA THR A 221 -22.55 30.28 14.71
C THR A 221 -22.70 30.96 13.34
N ALA A 222 -21.57 31.28 12.72
CA ALA A 222 -21.51 31.62 11.29
C ALA A 222 -21.58 30.32 10.47
N VAL A 223 -22.54 30.26 9.53
CA VAL A 223 -22.71 29.10 8.66
C VAL A 223 -21.78 29.25 7.46
N PRO A 224 -20.85 28.33 7.18
CA PRO A 224 -19.96 28.44 6.03
C PRO A 224 -20.74 28.23 4.72
N ILE A 225 -20.32 28.93 3.68
CA ILE A 225 -20.81 28.71 2.32
C ILE A 225 -19.99 27.58 1.70
N PHE A 226 -20.68 26.54 1.24
CA PHE A 226 -20.05 25.44 0.50
C PHE A 226 -19.37 25.95 -0.79
N GLN A 227 -18.14 25.53 -1.01
CA GLN A 227 -17.36 25.85 -2.20
C GLN A 227 -17.25 24.63 -3.14
N PRO A 228 -17.05 24.84 -4.47
CA PRO A 228 -17.02 23.75 -5.44
C PRO A 228 -16.00 22.64 -5.16
N ASP A 229 -14.89 22.97 -4.49
CA ASP A 229 -13.78 22.06 -4.21
C ASP A 229 -13.63 21.77 -2.70
N ASP A 230 -14.72 21.89 -1.92
CA ASP A 230 -14.69 21.60 -0.49
C ASP A 230 -14.53 20.10 -0.20
N GLY A 231 -13.61 19.75 0.66
CA GLY A 231 -13.38 18.36 1.10
C GLY A 231 -13.04 17.43 -0.06
N GLY A 232 -13.91 16.44 -0.32
CA GLY A 232 -13.74 15.48 -1.41
C GLY A 232 -14.29 15.92 -2.76
N TYR A 233 -15.03 17.02 -2.81
CA TYR A 233 -15.67 17.52 -4.04
C TYR A 233 -14.66 18.10 -5.03
N HIS A 234 -15.05 18.08 -6.31
CA HIS A 234 -14.30 18.69 -7.41
C HIS A 234 -15.28 19.33 -8.40
N ASP A 235 -15.19 20.65 -8.57
CA ASP A 235 -16.04 21.45 -9.47
C ASP A 235 -17.56 21.20 -9.24
N ALA A 236 -17.93 20.95 -7.98
CA ALA A 236 -19.31 20.67 -7.61
C ALA A 236 -20.17 21.95 -7.76
N ASP A 237 -21.44 21.77 -8.11
CA ASP A 237 -22.38 22.89 -8.18
C ASP A 237 -22.60 23.51 -6.79
N ALA A 238 -22.02 24.67 -6.56
CA ALA A 238 -22.11 25.45 -5.34
C ALA A 238 -23.06 26.67 -5.51
N GLY A 239 -23.97 26.64 -6.48
CA GLY A 239 -24.95 27.69 -6.67
C GLY A 239 -25.89 27.85 -5.46
N GLY A 240 -26.12 29.11 -5.04
CA GLY A 240 -26.87 29.42 -3.83
C GLY A 240 -26.04 29.29 -2.53
N TYR A 241 -26.67 29.54 -1.41
CA TYR A 241 -26.06 29.40 -0.09
C TYR A 241 -26.27 27.96 0.43
N GLN A 242 -25.30 27.10 0.24
CA GLN A 242 -25.33 25.68 0.64
C GLN A 242 -24.41 25.42 1.83
N TYR A 243 -24.73 24.41 2.63
CA TYR A 243 -23.88 23.92 3.72
C TYR A 243 -23.99 22.40 3.86
N LEU A 244 -22.98 21.76 4.46
CA LEU A 244 -22.93 20.30 4.67
C LEU A 244 -23.86 19.89 5.81
N LEU A 245 -24.68 18.85 5.60
CA LEU A 245 -25.51 18.23 6.60
C LEU A 245 -24.69 17.26 7.47
N ASP A 246 -24.91 17.32 8.79
CA ASP A 246 -24.21 16.47 9.75
C ASP A 246 -24.94 15.16 10.08
N PHE A 247 -26.23 15.07 9.76
CA PHE A 247 -27.10 13.91 10.03
C PHE A 247 -26.98 13.40 11.47
N ALA A 248 -26.72 14.28 12.42
CA ALA A 248 -26.34 13.90 13.77
C ALA A 248 -27.41 13.11 14.56
N LEU A 249 -28.71 13.27 14.21
CA LEU A 249 -29.78 12.49 14.82
C LEU A 249 -29.95 11.09 14.22
N GLY A 250 -29.28 10.79 13.10
CA GLY A 250 -29.41 9.51 12.42
C GLY A 250 -30.78 9.28 11.79
N TYR A 251 -31.01 8.04 11.34
CA TYR A 251 -32.30 7.66 10.76
C TYR A 251 -33.37 7.52 11.84
N GLY A 252 -34.58 8.11 11.61
CA GLY A 252 -35.70 8.01 12.56
C GLY A 252 -35.50 8.77 13.86
N GLY A 253 -34.53 9.69 13.96
CA GLY A 253 -34.21 10.45 15.17
C GLY A 253 -35.23 11.54 15.53
N PHE A 254 -36.34 11.67 14.80
CA PHE A 254 -37.38 12.66 15.07
C PHE A 254 -38.64 12.00 15.63
N PRO A 255 -39.29 12.60 16.67
CA PRO A 255 -40.62 12.22 17.09
C PRO A 255 -41.57 12.30 15.90
N SER A 256 -42.33 11.25 15.64
CA SER A 256 -43.27 11.23 14.51
C SER A 256 -44.62 10.69 14.91
N TYR A 257 -45.65 11.31 14.35
CA TYR A 257 -47.05 10.94 14.48
C TYR A 257 -47.69 10.84 13.12
N THR A 258 -48.81 10.15 13.04
CA THR A 258 -49.58 10.07 11.79
C THR A 258 -50.59 11.23 11.69
N LEU A 259 -51.11 11.49 10.51
CA LEU A 259 -52.20 12.42 10.32
C LEU A 259 -53.46 11.96 11.07
N GLU A 260 -53.69 10.64 11.13
CA GLU A 260 -54.75 10.03 11.95
C GLU A 260 -54.66 10.36 13.43
N ASP A 261 -53.44 10.25 14.00
CA ASP A 261 -53.19 10.60 15.40
C ASP A 261 -53.54 12.08 15.68
N LEU A 262 -53.24 12.96 14.70
CA LEU A 262 -53.56 14.36 14.79
C LEU A 262 -55.07 14.61 14.76
N TYR A 263 -55.80 13.98 13.85
CA TYR A 263 -57.23 14.15 13.71
C TYR A 263 -57.98 13.55 14.91
N SER A 264 -57.51 12.45 15.45
CA SER A 264 -58.07 11.77 16.60
C SER A 264 -57.72 12.39 17.94
N ASN A 265 -56.95 13.50 17.96
CA ASN A 265 -56.42 14.16 19.16
C ASN A 265 -55.59 13.26 20.09
N TRP A 266 -54.88 12.30 19.53
CA TRP A 266 -54.01 11.39 20.26
C TRP A 266 -52.60 11.96 20.48
N ILE A 267 -52.23 13.04 19.82
CA ILE A 267 -50.94 13.68 20.01
C ILE A 267 -50.92 14.46 21.34
N PRO A 268 -50.04 14.15 22.24
CA PRO A 268 -49.89 14.91 23.48
C PRO A 268 -49.45 16.33 23.20
N THR A 269 -50.07 17.34 23.83
CA THR A 269 -49.68 18.75 23.63
C THR A 269 -48.20 18.99 23.81
N LYS A 270 -47.57 18.35 24.82
CA LYS A 270 -46.11 18.41 25.05
C LYS A 270 -45.28 18.00 23.85
N ALA A 271 -45.79 17.13 22.98
CA ALA A 271 -45.04 16.65 21.82
C ALA A 271 -44.88 17.72 20.72
N VAL A 272 -45.81 18.71 20.70
CA VAL A 272 -45.89 19.75 19.65
C VAL A 272 -45.66 21.15 20.19
N HIS A 273 -46.03 21.39 21.43
CA HIS A 273 -45.97 22.71 22.06
C HIS A 273 -44.54 23.30 22.01
N GLY A 274 -44.41 24.50 21.50
CA GLY A 274 -43.13 25.19 21.37
C GLY A 274 -42.19 24.63 20.32
N LYS A 275 -42.66 23.75 19.41
CA LYS A 275 -41.85 23.07 18.40
C LYS A 275 -42.24 23.42 16.97
N ILE A 276 -41.38 23.04 16.04
CA ILE A 276 -41.66 23.03 14.60
C ILE A 276 -42.42 21.73 14.30
N ALA A 277 -43.59 21.83 13.70
CA ALA A 277 -44.34 20.71 13.17
C ALA A 277 -44.20 20.66 11.65
N LEU A 278 -43.64 19.55 11.13
CA LEU A 278 -43.51 19.29 9.70
C LEU A 278 -44.58 18.28 9.27
N LEU A 279 -45.48 18.69 8.37
CA LEU A 279 -46.49 17.83 7.75
C LEU A 279 -46.05 17.47 6.34
N GLY A 280 -45.88 16.19 6.05
CA GLY A 280 -45.44 15.69 4.75
C GLY A 280 -45.90 14.25 4.49
N THR A 281 -45.57 13.73 3.34
CA THR A 281 -46.02 12.43 2.86
C THR A 281 -45.00 11.33 3.16
N ASP A 282 -45.48 10.21 3.72
CA ASP A 282 -44.71 8.97 3.95
C ASP A 282 -45.41 7.86 3.14
N SER A 283 -45.16 7.83 1.83
CA SER A 283 -45.85 6.92 0.94
C SER A 283 -44.98 6.54 -0.26
N THR A 284 -45.04 5.31 -0.66
CA THR A 284 -44.34 4.79 -1.85
C THR A 284 -44.99 5.29 -3.15
N THR A 285 -46.22 5.73 -3.08
CA THR A 285 -46.98 6.31 -4.22
C THR A 285 -46.46 7.71 -4.56
N VAL A 286 -46.05 8.46 -3.54
CA VAL A 286 -45.43 9.79 -3.69
C VAL A 286 -43.91 9.61 -3.56
N LYS A 287 -43.19 9.81 -4.66
CA LYS A 287 -41.76 9.57 -4.74
C LYS A 287 -40.96 10.71 -4.08
N ASP A 288 -41.08 10.86 -2.76
CA ASP A 288 -40.35 11.83 -1.97
C ASP A 288 -39.35 11.15 -1.03
N HIS A 289 -38.51 10.30 -1.63
CA HIS A 289 -37.53 9.50 -0.92
C HIS A 289 -36.13 9.72 -1.49
N PHE A 290 -35.17 9.97 -0.62
CA PHE A 290 -33.80 10.33 -0.97
C PHE A 290 -32.79 9.39 -0.36
N SER A 291 -31.73 9.11 -1.11
CA SER A 291 -30.53 8.47 -0.56
C SER A 291 -29.73 9.48 0.25
N THR A 292 -29.24 9.03 1.40
CA THR A 292 -28.43 9.82 2.34
C THR A 292 -27.18 9.02 2.73
N PRO A 293 -26.21 9.60 3.43
CA PRO A 293 -25.11 8.83 4.01
C PRO A 293 -25.56 7.61 4.82
N HIS A 294 -26.72 7.65 5.44
CA HIS A 294 -27.28 6.54 6.23
C HIS A 294 -27.89 5.41 5.40
N SER A 295 -28.35 5.70 4.18
CA SER A 295 -28.92 4.71 3.24
C SER A 295 -27.95 4.26 2.15
N ALA A 296 -26.78 4.90 2.03
CA ALA A 296 -25.82 4.63 0.98
C ALA A 296 -25.15 3.27 1.13
N GLY A 297 -25.28 2.45 0.10
CA GLY A 297 -24.52 1.20 -0.04
C GLY A 297 -25.14 -0.06 0.56
N ARG A 298 -26.42 0.00 1.00
CA ARG A 298 -27.17 -1.16 1.48
C ARG A 298 -28.51 -1.28 0.75
N PRO A 299 -28.78 -2.40 0.09
CA PRO A 299 -30.06 -2.59 -0.64
C PRO A 299 -31.31 -2.53 0.26
N ASP A 300 -31.14 -2.86 1.54
CA ASP A 300 -32.22 -2.94 2.52
C ASP A 300 -32.31 -1.70 3.44
N ASP A 301 -31.41 -0.72 3.28
CA ASP A 301 -31.45 0.50 4.10
C ASP A 301 -32.59 1.41 3.61
N PRO A 302 -33.43 1.90 4.52
CA PRO A 302 -34.54 2.74 4.13
C PRO A 302 -34.06 4.09 3.58
N LEU A 303 -34.64 4.52 2.48
CA LEU A 303 -34.49 5.87 1.98
C LEU A 303 -35.09 6.85 2.99
N MET A 304 -34.50 8.04 3.10
CA MET A 304 -34.99 9.09 3.99
C MET A 304 -36.07 9.92 3.25
N LEU A 305 -37.14 10.27 3.98
CA LEU A 305 -38.20 11.14 3.44
C LEU A 305 -37.68 12.57 3.25
N GLY A 306 -38.18 13.30 2.24
CA GLY A 306 -37.86 14.72 2.02
C GLY A 306 -38.12 15.56 3.28
N MET A 307 -39.30 15.36 3.91
CA MET A 307 -39.61 16.02 5.19
C MET A 307 -38.60 15.70 6.32
N GLU A 308 -38.05 14.50 6.39
CA GLU A 308 -36.99 14.14 7.37
C GLU A 308 -35.68 14.89 7.08
N LEU A 309 -35.34 15.07 5.80
CA LEU A 309 -34.16 15.85 5.40
C LEU A 309 -34.33 17.32 5.80
N HIS A 310 -35.52 17.90 5.61
CA HIS A 310 -35.82 19.24 6.09
C HIS A 310 -35.78 19.35 7.61
N ALA A 311 -36.19 18.30 8.32
CA ALA A 311 -36.06 18.21 9.78
C ALA A 311 -34.61 18.17 10.24
N HIS A 312 -33.74 17.40 9.55
CA HIS A 312 -32.30 17.38 9.82
C HIS A 312 -31.67 18.75 9.59
N ALA A 313 -31.97 19.40 8.48
CA ALA A 313 -31.49 20.75 8.18
C ALA A 313 -31.95 21.76 9.23
N ALA A 314 -33.25 21.76 9.60
CA ALA A 314 -33.79 22.63 10.63
C ALA A 314 -33.17 22.39 12.00
N SER A 315 -33.05 21.12 12.42
CA SER A 315 -32.42 20.75 13.69
C SER A 315 -30.96 21.21 13.75
N GLN A 316 -30.19 21.03 12.67
CA GLN A 316 -28.80 21.47 12.61
C GLN A 316 -28.68 23.01 12.71
N LEU A 317 -29.53 23.77 12.01
CA LEU A 317 -29.55 25.24 12.11
C LEU A 317 -29.92 25.73 13.52
N ILE A 318 -30.88 25.06 14.20
CA ILE A 318 -31.21 25.37 15.60
C ILE A 318 -30.04 25.07 16.52
N ARG A 319 -29.35 23.97 16.34
CA ARG A 319 -28.14 23.64 17.13
C ARG A 319 -27.01 24.63 16.87
N PHE A 320 -26.87 25.15 15.65
CA PHE A 320 -25.96 26.26 15.34
C PHE A 320 -26.33 27.53 16.10
N ALA A 321 -27.63 27.87 16.12
CA ALA A 321 -28.11 29.05 16.82
C ALA A 321 -27.83 29.01 18.33
N ARG A 322 -27.87 27.82 18.93
CA ARG A 322 -27.60 27.60 20.35
C ARG A 322 -26.13 27.37 20.69
N GLY A 323 -25.25 27.25 19.70
CA GLY A 323 -23.86 26.89 19.93
C GLY A 323 -23.63 25.40 20.28
N ASP A 324 -24.66 24.54 20.14
CA ASP A 324 -24.63 23.11 20.46
C ASP A 324 -23.98 22.27 19.35
N ALA A 325 -23.80 22.84 18.16
CA ALA A 325 -23.14 22.19 17.03
C ALA A 325 -22.20 23.16 16.31
N ARG A 326 -21.23 22.60 15.64
CA ARG A 326 -20.33 23.33 14.74
C ARG A 326 -20.57 22.90 13.31
N PRO A 327 -20.50 23.84 12.34
CA PRO A 327 -20.53 23.48 10.93
C PRO A 327 -19.36 22.53 10.59
N ILE A 328 -19.63 21.61 9.67
CA ILE A 328 -18.55 20.77 9.13
C ILE A 328 -17.63 21.67 8.31
N ALA A 329 -16.40 21.80 8.81
CA ALA A 329 -15.32 22.52 8.13
C ALA A 329 -14.44 21.55 7.35
N ASN A 330 -13.74 22.06 6.38
CA ASN A 330 -12.70 21.34 5.62
C ASN A 330 -11.41 22.13 5.64
N TRP A 331 -10.31 21.46 5.37
CA TRP A 331 -9.03 22.14 5.21
C TRP A 331 -8.97 22.86 3.86
N SER A 332 -8.10 23.88 3.79
CA SER A 332 -7.75 24.45 2.50
C SER A 332 -7.07 23.38 1.62
N GLN A 333 -7.19 23.49 0.32
CA GLN A 333 -6.53 22.58 -0.63
C GLN A 333 -5.03 22.38 -0.35
N ARG A 334 -4.33 23.43 0.10
CA ARG A 334 -2.90 23.33 0.51
C ARG A 334 -2.70 22.46 1.74
N GLY A 335 -3.61 22.53 2.71
CA GLY A 335 -3.60 21.70 3.92
C GLY A 335 -3.80 20.23 3.57
N GLU A 336 -4.75 19.94 2.71
CA GLU A 336 -5.07 18.57 2.26
C GLU A 336 -3.97 17.96 1.40
N LEU A 337 -3.35 18.74 0.52
CA LEU A 337 -2.15 18.32 -0.22
C LEU A 337 -0.99 18.06 0.74
N GLY A 338 -0.79 18.92 1.74
CA GLY A 338 0.23 18.72 2.79
C GLY A 338 0.00 17.43 3.58
N TRP A 339 -1.25 17.13 3.92
CA TRP A 339 -1.66 15.89 4.59
C TRP A 339 -1.38 14.65 3.72
N THR A 340 -1.77 14.71 2.46
CA THR A 340 -1.49 13.64 1.49
C THR A 340 0.01 13.43 1.29
N LEU A 341 0.80 14.52 1.20
CA LEU A 341 2.27 14.46 1.11
C LEU A 341 2.89 13.82 2.35
N LEU A 342 2.42 14.19 3.54
CA LEU A 342 2.89 13.61 4.80
C LEU A 342 2.74 12.08 4.79
N TRP A 343 1.54 11.58 4.48
CA TRP A 343 1.28 10.15 4.44
C TRP A 343 2.03 9.44 3.30
N CYS A 344 2.16 10.07 2.14
CA CYS A 344 2.98 9.57 1.05
C CYS A 344 4.45 9.43 1.47
N ALA A 345 5.00 10.43 2.16
CA ALA A 345 6.37 10.40 2.67
C ALA A 345 6.56 9.31 3.74
N LEU A 346 5.60 9.13 4.65
CA LEU A 346 5.61 8.05 5.63
C LEU A 346 5.59 6.67 4.95
N GLY A 347 4.75 6.49 3.93
CA GLY A 347 4.74 5.27 3.12
C GLY A 347 6.06 5.01 2.40
N GLY A 348 6.63 6.03 1.77
CA GLY A 348 7.95 5.94 1.14
C GLY A 348 9.06 5.60 2.14
N ALA A 349 9.05 6.23 3.32
CA ALA A 349 9.99 5.94 4.40
C ALA A 349 9.85 4.50 4.90
N LEU A 350 8.61 4.00 5.07
CA LEU A 350 8.35 2.61 5.43
C LEU A 350 8.92 1.64 4.39
N GLY A 351 8.74 1.94 3.08
CA GLY A 351 9.32 1.17 1.99
C GLY A 351 10.86 1.16 2.00
N VAL A 352 11.49 2.27 2.38
CA VAL A 352 12.96 2.36 2.55
C VAL A 352 13.43 1.57 3.77
N TRP A 353 12.71 1.62 4.87
CA TRP A 353 13.15 1.01 6.16
C TRP A 353 12.78 -0.46 6.29
N ASN A 354 12.11 -1.02 5.30
CA ASN A 354 11.67 -2.41 5.30
C ASN A 354 12.85 -3.38 5.44
N ARG A 355 12.95 -4.06 6.60
CA ARG A 355 13.91 -5.14 6.88
C ARG A 355 13.27 -6.54 6.79
N SER A 356 11.94 -6.63 6.93
CA SER A 356 11.20 -7.88 6.80
C SER A 356 9.76 -7.61 6.37
N GLY A 357 9.18 -8.48 5.55
CA GLY A 357 7.82 -8.30 5.02
C GLY A 357 6.75 -8.19 6.11
N TRP A 358 6.89 -8.91 7.23
CA TRP A 358 5.94 -8.86 8.34
C TRP A 358 5.98 -7.53 9.10
N PHE A 359 7.17 -6.91 9.24
CA PHE A 359 7.30 -5.58 9.84
C PHE A 359 6.57 -4.52 8.99
N THR A 360 6.73 -4.56 7.67
CA THR A 360 6.02 -3.65 6.76
C THR A 360 4.52 -3.83 6.83
N ALA A 361 4.04 -5.08 6.95
CA ALA A 361 2.62 -5.37 7.11
C ALA A 361 2.07 -4.77 8.42
N ILE A 362 2.75 -4.98 9.56
CA ILE A 362 2.30 -4.42 10.85
C ILE A 362 2.34 -2.89 10.84
N ALA A 363 3.46 -2.30 10.40
CA ALA A 363 3.59 -0.85 10.37
C ALA A 363 2.62 -0.20 9.38
N GLY A 364 2.38 -0.83 8.22
CA GLY A 364 1.37 -0.40 7.24
C GLY A 364 -0.06 -0.48 7.79
N THR A 365 -0.40 -1.59 8.46
CA THR A 365 -1.70 -1.73 9.14
C THR A 365 -1.86 -0.70 10.26
N GLY A 366 -0.82 -0.49 11.07
CA GLY A 366 -0.82 0.55 12.10
C GLY A 366 -1.01 1.95 11.52
N GLY A 367 -0.37 2.25 10.39
CA GLY A 367 -0.56 3.50 9.65
C GLY A 367 -1.98 3.66 9.13
N LEU A 368 -2.57 2.60 8.56
CA LEU A 368 -3.98 2.61 8.12
C LEU A 368 -4.93 2.90 9.29
N ILE A 369 -4.77 2.20 10.40
CA ILE A 369 -5.59 2.41 11.61
C ILE A 369 -5.43 3.85 12.11
N ALA A 370 -4.21 4.40 12.10
CA ALA A 370 -3.96 5.77 12.52
C ALA A 370 -4.61 6.80 11.58
N LEU A 371 -4.55 6.59 10.26
CA LEU A 371 -5.18 7.45 9.25
C LEU A 371 -6.70 7.46 9.41
N VAL A 372 -7.32 6.27 9.46
CA VAL A 372 -8.76 6.11 9.65
C VAL A 372 -9.20 6.66 11.01
N GLY A 373 -8.44 6.40 12.07
CA GLY A 373 -8.71 6.93 13.40
C GLY A 373 -8.64 8.46 13.44
N ALA A 374 -7.65 9.06 12.77
CA ALA A 374 -7.54 10.52 12.66
C ALA A 374 -8.74 11.12 11.90
N ALA A 375 -9.15 10.52 10.78
CA ALA A 375 -10.33 10.98 10.03
C ALA A 375 -11.62 10.86 10.85
N ARG A 376 -11.78 9.74 11.60
CA ARG A 376 -12.93 9.54 12.49
C ARG A 376 -12.98 10.56 13.64
N VAL A 377 -11.84 10.86 14.25
CA VAL A 377 -11.76 11.88 15.32
C VAL A 377 -12.02 13.27 14.74
N ALA A 378 -11.46 13.56 13.57
CA ALA A 378 -11.66 14.85 12.89
C ALA A 378 -13.13 15.11 12.57
N ILE A 379 -13.83 14.14 11.96
CA ILE A 379 -15.26 14.30 11.63
C ILE A 379 -16.11 14.44 12.90
N GLY A 380 -15.77 13.74 13.99
CA GLY A 380 -16.42 13.92 15.30
C GLY A 380 -16.18 15.30 15.92
N ALA A 381 -15.14 16.01 15.48
CA ALA A 381 -14.88 17.41 15.79
C ALA A 381 -15.42 18.38 14.72
N SER A 382 -16.30 17.94 13.86
CA SER A 382 -16.87 18.70 12.72
C SER A 382 -15.81 19.16 11.72
N LEU A 383 -14.77 18.36 11.49
CA LEU A 383 -13.71 18.63 10.52
C LEU A 383 -13.58 17.47 9.54
N TRP A 384 -13.88 17.72 8.28
CA TRP A 384 -13.66 16.75 7.22
C TRP A 384 -12.23 16.86 6.70
N ILE A 385 -11.47 15.77 6.83
CA ILE A 385 -10.11 15.64 6.27
C ILE A 385 -10.08 14.51 5.25
N PRO A 386 -9.30 14.61 4.17
CA PRO A 386 -9.25 13.58 3.13
C PRO A 386 -8.69 12.26 3.67
N LEU A 387 -9.36 11.15 3.30
CA LEU A 387 -8.99 9.79 3.67
C LEU A 387 -8.39 9.00 2.49
N VAL A 388 -9.03 9.05 1.33
CA VAL A 388 -8.66 8.22 0.17
C VAL A 388 -7.33 8.64 -0.46
N PRO A 389 -7.06 9.93 -0.77
CA PRO A 389 -5.80 10.34 -1.36
C PRO A 389 -4.57 9.97 -0.50
N PRO A 390 -4.54 10.23 0.83
CA PRO A 390 -3.45 9.79 1.70
C PRO A 390 -3.28 8.27 1.75
N LEU A 391 -4.38 7.51 1.76
CA LEU A 391 -4.36 6.05 1.76
C LEU A 391 -3.68 5.51 0.49
N LEU A 392 -4.14 5.97 -0.67
CA LEU A 392 -3.58 5.57 -1.97
C LEU A 392 -2.11 5.98 -2.10
N ALA A 393 -1.78 7.22 -1.72
CA ALA A 393 -0.42 7.73 -1.80
C ALA A 393 0.54 6.95 -0.91
N SER A 394 0.17 6.68 0.36
CA SER A 394 1.03 5.94 1.29
C SER A 394 1.18 4.48 0.87
N GLY A 395 0.11 3.82 0.45
CA GLY A 395 0.12 2.43 -0.01
C GLY A 395 0.96 2.25 -1.27
N ALA A 396 0.74 3.10 -2.29
CA ALA A 396 1.49 3.06 -3.54
C ALA A 396 2.98 3.38 -3.33
N ALA A 397 3.32 4.39 -2.52
CA ALA A 397 4.70 4.73 -2.19
C ALA A 397 5.40 3.56 -1.48
N THR A 398 4.74 2.93 -0.48
CA THR A 398 5.29 1.75 0.20
C THR A 398 5.55 0.60 -0.77
N ALA A 399 4.56 0.28 -1.60
CA ALA A 399 4.65 -0.84 -2.55
C ALA A 399 5.75 -0.62 -3.60
N LEU A 400 5.78 0.56 -4.23
CA LEU A 400 6.73 0.86 -5.31
C LEU A 400 8.17 0.99 -4.79
N VAL A 401 8.38 1.64 -3.63
CA VAL A 401 9.73 1.75 -3.04
C VAL A 401 10.23 0.38 -2.59
N THR A 402 9.38 -0.45 -1.96
CA THR A 402 9.72 -1.82 -1.57
C THR A 402 10.04 -2.67 -2.80
N GLY A 403 9.20 -2.60 -3.83
CA GLY A 403 9.39 -3.31 -5.10
C GLY A 403 10.70 -2.92 -5.80
N TYR A 404 10.99 -1.62 -5.90
CA TYR A 404 12.25 -1.11 -6.43
C TYR A 404 13.46 -1.66 -5.68
N ARG A 405 13.43 -1.65 -4.34
CA ARG A 405 14.53 -2.20 -3.53
C ARG A 405 14.73 -3.69 -3.74
N ALA A 406 13.63 -4.47 -3.72
CA ALA A 406 13.69 -5.90 -3.97
C ALA A 406 14.23 -6.23 -5.38
N PHE A 407 13.82 -5.47 -6.39
CA PHE A 407 14.33 -5.60 -7.75
C PHE A 407 15.83 -5.31 -7.82
N ARG A 408 16.29 -4.23 -7.22
CA ARG A 408 17.71 -3.85 -7.20
C ARG A 408 18.56 -4.87 -6.45
N GLU A 409 18.10 -5.37 -5.30
CA GLU A 409 18.81 -6.39 -4.53
C GLU A 409 18.96 -7.70 -5.33
N ARG A 410 17.90 -8.10 -6.06
CA ARG A 410 17.96 -9.26 -6.95
C ARG A 410 18.93 -9.04 -8.11
N ALA A 411 18.93 -7.85 -8.74
CA ALA A 411 19.82 -7.53 -9.85
C ALA A 411 21.29 -7.54 -9.39
N GLU A 412 21.63 -6.93 -8.28
CA GLU A 412 22.97 -6.91 -7.72
C GLU A 412 23.43 -8.33 -7.33
N ARG A 413 22.54 -9.14 -6.73
CA ARG A 413 22.82 -10.55 -6.43
C ARG A 413 23.09 -11.36 -7.70
N SER A 414 22.30 -11.16 -8.75
CA SER A 414 22.47 -11.85 -10.03
C SER A 414 23.80 -11.49 -10.72
N GLU A 415 24.19 -10.22 -10.69
CA GLU A 415 25.43 -9.74 -11.31
C GLU A 415 26.66 -10.34 -10.62
N VAL A 416 26.71 -10.29 -9.28
CA VAL A 416 27.82 -10.89 -8.51
C VAL A 416 27.83 -12.42 -8.64
N THR A 417 26.67 -13.06 -8.54
CA THR A 417 26.58 -14.51 -8.72
C THR A 417 27.01 -14.92 -10.14
N GLY A 418 26.67 -14.14 -11.16
CA GLY A 418 27.03 -14.41 -12.55
C GLY A 418 28.54 -14.29 -12.84
N LEU A 419 29.26 -13.43 -12.11
CA LEU A 419 30.71 -13.34 -12.20
C LEU A 419 31.42 -14.60 -11.65
N PHE A 420 30.85 -15.22 -10.65
CA PHE A 420 31.46 -16.35 -9.94
C PHE A 420 30.88 -17.72 -10.34
N SER A 421 29.63 -17.78 -10.82
CA SER A 421 28.94 -19.05 -11.14
C SER A 421 29.57 -19.85 -12.29
N LYS A 422 30.40 -19.23 -13.12
CA LYS A 422 31.14 -19.94 -14.18
C LYS A 422 32.34 -20.71 -13.66
N PHE A 423 32.80 -20.42 -12.44
CA PHE A 423 34.06 -20.92 -11.90
C PHE A 423 33.93 -21.54 -10.51
N LEU A 424 32.83 -21.35 -9.82
CA LEU A 424 32.64 -21.79 -8.43
C LEU A 424 31.33 -22.54 -8.26
N ARG A 425 31.31 -23.47 -7.29
CA ARG A 425 30.05 -24.12 -6.87
C ARG A 425 29.07 -23.10 -6.30
N PRO A 426 27.75 -23.32 -6.40
CA PRO A 426 26.73 -22.37 -5.94
C PRO A 426 26.87 -21.97 -4.46
N GLU A 427 27.32 -22.90 -3.62
CA GLU A 427 27.49 -22.67 -2.18
C GLU A 427 28.63 -21.68 -1.90
N VAL A 428 29.70 -21.76 -2.68
CA VAL A 428 30.86 -20.84 -2.59
C VAL A 428 30.49 -19.45 -3.10
N ALA A 429 29.75 -19.39 -4.21
CA ALA A 429 29.25 -18.12 -4.74
C ALA A 429 28.31 -17.42 -3.74
N LYS A 430 27.49 -18.19 -3.01
CA LYS A 430 26.63 -17.68 -1.93
C LYS A 430 27.46 -17.13 -0.76
N ALA A 431 28.49 -17.86 -0.33
CA ALA A 431 29.36 -17.43 0.77
C ALA A 431 30.13 -16.13 0.45
N ILE A 432 30.56 -15.97 -0.81
CA ILE A 432 31.16 -14.71 -1.29
C ILE A 432 30.13 -13.58 -1.26
N TRP A 433 28.86 -13.84 -1.64
CA TRP A 433 27.80 -12.86 -1.56
C TRP A 433 27.55 -12.39 -0.13
N ASP A 434 27.49 -13.31 0.80
CA ASP A 434 27.23 -12.99 2.22
C ASP A 434 28.37 -12.15 2.85
N GLN A 435 29.59 -12.23 2.31
CA GLN A 435 30.78 -11.47 2.72
C GLN A 435 31.25 -10.42 1.68
N ARG A 436 30.38 -10.01 0.77
CA ARG A 436 30.72 -9.16 -0.40
C ARG A 436 31.51 -7.89 -0.06
N ASP A 437 31.24 -7.28 1.08
CA ASP A 437 31.90 -6.04 1.50
C ASP A 437 33.41 -6.23 1.78
N GLN A 438 33.86 -7.48 2.01
CA GLN A 438 35.28 -7.84 2.18
C GLN A 438 35.93 -8.17 0.84
N PHE A 439 35.17 -8.73 -0.10
CA PHE A 439 35.69 -9.23 -1.38
C PHE A 439 35.63 -8.20 -2.51
N ILE A 440 34.70 -7.23 -2.47
CA ILE A 440 34.50 -6.26 -3.54
C ILE A 440 35.10 -4.90 -3.15
N GLY A 441 35.90 -4.34 -4.04
CA GLY A 441 36.52 -3.01 -3.87
C GLY A 441 35.60 -1.85 -4.24
N PRO A 442 36.04 -0.60 -4.05
CA PRO A 442 35.26 0.60 -4.37
C PRO A 442 34.93 0.77 -5.87
N ASP A 443 35.59 0.04 -6.73
CA ASP A 443 35.45 0.04 -8.19
C ASP A 443 34.65 -1.16 -8.72
N ASP A 444 33.86 -1.81 -7.85
CA ASP A 444 33.08 -3.04 -8.12
C ASP A 444 33.94 -4.23 -8.59
N ARG A 445 35.24 -4.22 -8.28
CA ARG A 445 36.15 -5.32 -8.59
C ARG A 445 36.52 -6.07 -7.34
N PRO A 446 36.68 -7.43 -7.43
CA PRO A 446 37.25 -8.19 -6.34
C PRO A 446 38.66 -7.67 -5.99
N ARG A 447 38.88 -7.45 -4.69
CA ARG A 447 40.18 -6.99 -4.18
C ARG A 447 41.20 -8.11 -4.25
N ALA A 448 42.42 -7.77 -4.69
CA ALA A 448 43.53 -8.67 -4.52
C ALA A 448 43.81 -8.86 -3.03
N GLN A 449 43.86 -10.14 -2.58
CA GLN A 449 44.09 -10.50 -1.17
C GLN A 449 45.26 -11.44 -1.06
N ARG A 450 46.11 -11.25 -0.03
CA ARG A 450 47.14 -12.19 0.33
C ARG A 450 46.56 -13.16 1.35
N ILE A 451 46.50 -14.44 0.97
CA ILE A 451 45.95 -15.51 1.81
C ILE A 451 46.97 -16.67 1.91
N VAL A 452 46.83 -17.50 2.93
CA VAL A 452 47.51 -18.81 2.97
C VAL A 452 46.59 -19.84 2.39
N LEU A 453 47.06 -20.57 1.40
CA LEU A 453 46.29 -21.64 0.74
C LEU A 453 47.19 -22.84 0.45
N THR A 454 46.59 -23.97 0.13
CA THR A 454 47.30 -25.15 -0.38
C THR A 454 46.99 -25.27 -1.87
N SER A 455 48.02 -25.13 -2.71
CA SER A 455 47.94 -25.34 -4.15
C SER A 455 48.29 -26.77 -4.52
N LEU A 456 47.44 -27.35 -5.38
CA LEU A 456 47.65 -28.67 -5.99
C LEU A 456 47.79 -28.48 -7.50
N MET A 457 48.84 -29.04 -8.07
CA MET A 457 49.05 -29.13 -9.51
C MET A 457 49.08 -30.60 -9.90
N SER A 458 48.30 -31.01 -10.88
CA SER A 458 48.38 -32.35 -11.47
C SER A 458 48.63 -32.28 -12.97
N ASP A 459 49.24 -33.33 -13.50
CA ASP A 459 49.56 -33.48 -14.92
C ASP A 459 49.46 -34.97 -15.33
N LEU A 460 48.97 -35.23 -16.54
CA LEU A 460 48.77 -36.58 -17.05
C LEU A 460 49.96 -36.99 -17.94
N GLN A 461 50.85 -37.80 -17.42
CA GLN A 461 51.96 -38.35 -18.19
C GLN A 461 51.44 -39.31 -19.29
N GLY A 462 51.91 -39.13 -20.47
CA GLY A 462 51.50 -39.91 -21.65
C GLY A 462 50.60 -39.16 -22.61
N PHE A 463 50.09 -37.97 -22.20
CA PHE A 463 49.20 -37.14 -23.06
C PHE A 463 49.84 -36.79 -24.42
N THR A 464 51.08 -36.32 -24.43
CA THR A 464 51.77 -35.95 -25.70
C THR A 464 51.85 -37.12 -26.66
N THR A 465 52.21 -38.33 -26.19
CA THR A 465 52.27 -39.53 -27.01
C THR A 465 50.90 -39.97 -27.50
N ALA A 466 49.86 -39.87 -26.65
CA ALA A 466 48.47 -40.13 -27.05
C ALA A 466 47.99 -39.13 -28.09
N ALA A 467 48.30 -37.84 -27.93
CA ALA A 467 47.95 -36.79 -28.86
C ALA A 467 48.55 -36.93 -30.27
N GLU A 468 49.73 -37.54 -30.36
CA GLU A 468 50.40 -37.84 -31.65
C GLU A 468 49.80 -39.04 -32.36
N SER A 469 49.18 -39.97 -31.64
CA SER A 469 48.76 -41.27 -32.17
C SER A 469 47.22 -41.45 -32.28
N MET A 470 46.43 -40.63 -31.59
CA MET A 470 44.96 -40.74 -31.55
C MET A 470 44.29 -39.81 -32.54
N ASP A 471 43.09 -40.20 -33.00
CA ASP A 471 42.19 -39.31 -33.68
C ASP A 471 41.78 -38.15 -32.74
N PRO A 472 41.66 -36.90 -33.24
CA PRO A 472 41.35 -35.71 -32.40
C PRO A 472 40.06 -35.82 -31.57
N GLU A 473 39.01 -36.44 -32.11
CA GLU A 473 37.75 -36.63 -31.37
C GLU A 473 37.91 -37.70 -30.28
N ALA A 474 38.61 -38.81 -30.56
CA ALA A 474 38.92 -39.84 -29.60
C ALA A 474 39.84 -39.33 -28.47
N LEU A 475 40.81 -38.46 -28.83
CA LEU A 475 41.68 -37.79 -27.86
C LEU A 475 40.89 -36.89 -26.90
N MET A 476 39.95 -36.09 -27.44
CA MET A 476 39.09 -35.24 -26.61
C MET A 476 38.22 -36.04 -25.63
N ASN A 477 37.66 -37.14 -26.08
CA ASN A 477 36.89 -38.03 -25.23
C ASN A 477 37.78 -38.68 -24.13
N TRP A 478 38.94 -39.14 -24.49
CA TRP A 478 39.92 -39.76 -23.59
C TRP A 478 40.40 -38.77 -22.51
N ILE A 479 40.74 -37.53 -22.84
CA ILE A 479 41.13 -36.50 -21.88
C ILE A 479 39.96 -36.05 -21.02
N ASN A 480 38.74 -35.98 -21.58
CA ASN A 480 37.55 -35.64 -20.80
C ASN A 480 37.20 -36.68 -19.75
N ASP A 481 37.39 -37.99 -20.05
CA ASP A 481 37.24 -39.06 -19.05
C ASP A 481 38.10 -38.78 -17.79
N TYR A 482 39.35 -38.36 -18.00
CA TYR A 482 40.28 -37.97 -16.94
C TYR A 482 39.86 -36.68 -16.26
N MET A 483 39.63 -35.60 -17.00
CA MET A 483 39.38 -34.26 -16.47
C MET A 483 38.14 -34.22 -15.61
N VAL A 484 37.04 -34.86 -16.03
CA VAL A 484 35.78 -34.91 -15.29
C VAL A 484 35.95 -35.57 -13.92
N ILE A 485 36.65 -36.72 -13.91
CA ILE A 485 36.87 -37.45 -12.67
C ILE A 485 37.77 -36.66 -11.70
N MET A 486 38.88 -36.12 -12.20
CA MET A 486 39.84 -35.40 -11.38
C MET A 486 39.30 -34.07 -10.86
N ALA A 487 38.54 -33.33 -11.68
CA ALA A 487 37.89 -32.09 -11.25
C ALA A 487 36.80 -32.32 -10.20
N ASN A 488 36.04 -33.42 -10.32
CA ASN A 488 35.05 -33.79 -9.31
C ASN A 488 35.71 -34.13 -7.98
N LEU A 489 36.83 -34.89 -8.00
CA LEU A 489 37.60 -35.22 -6.78
C LEU A 489 38.11 -33.96 -6.08
N VAL A 490 38.59 -32.94 -6.82
CA VAL A 490 38.96 -31.65 -6.21
C VAL A 490 37.79 -31.05 -5.45
N GLY A 491 36.64 -31.01 -6.09
CA GLY A 491 35.42 -30.44 -5.46
C GLY A 491 34.93 -31.26 -4.25
N ASP A 492 34.98 -32.59 -4.32
CA ASP A 492 34.50 -33.48 -3.25
C ASP A 492 35.36 -33.38 -1.99
N HIS A 493 36.65 -33.01 -2.16
CA HIS A 493 37.56 -32.74 -1.05
C HIS A 493 37.61 -31.26 -0.63
N GLY A 494 36.66 -30.43 -1.09
CA GLY A 494 36.56 -29.01 -0.70
C GLY A 494 37.55 -28.08 -1.39
N GLY A 495 38.22 -28.54 -2.46
CA GLY A 495 39.05 -27.72 -3.32
C GLY A 495 38.26 -27.02 -4.43
N VAL A 496 38.91 -26.08 -5.07
CA VAL A 496 38.36 -25.35 -6.24
C VAL A 496 39.36 -25.47 -7.39
N VAL A 497 38.88 -25.93 -8.55
CA VAL A 497 39.68 -25.91 -9.78
C VAL A 497 39.83 -24.46 -10.22
N ASP A 498 41.07 -23.97 -10.28
CA ASP A 498 41.42 -22.60 -10.65
C ASP A 498 41.71 -22.50 -12.16
N ASP A 499 42.37 -23.53 -12.74
CA ASP A 499 42.72 -23.55 -14.16
C ASP A 499 42.89 -24.96 -14.70
N TYR A 500 42.70 -25.10 -16.01
CA TYR A 500 43.11 -26.26 -16.78
C TYR A 500 44.27 -25.84 -17.69
N ALA A 501 45.42 -26.50 -17.55
CA ALA A 501 46.61 -26.21 -18.34
C ALA A 501 46.96 -27.41 -19.23
N GLY A 502 46.28 -27.50 -20.40
CA GLY A 502 46.36 -28.70 -21.26
C GLY A 502 45.71 -29.91 -20.57
N ASP A 503 46.53 -30.91 -20.25
CA ASP A 503 46.19 -32.12 -19.51
C ASP A 503 46.40 -31.98 -17.99
N GLY A 504 46.78 -30.77 -17.53
CA GLY A 504 47.01 -30.47 -16.12
C GLY A 504 45.84 -29.74 -15.46
N ILE A 505 45.67 -29.97 -14.15
CA ILE A 505 44.69 -29.28 -13.31
C ILE A 505 45.43 -28.46 -12.26
N LYS A 506 45.10 -27.17 -12.19
CA LYS A 506 45.46 -26.31 -11.08
C LYS A 506 44.30 -26.21 -10.11
N ALA A 507 44.45 -26.64 -8.89
CA ALA A 507 43.42 -26.57 -7.87
C ALA A 507 43.97 -25.93 -6.59
N ASN A 508 43.09 -25.27 -5.82
CA ASN A 508 43.46 -24.64 -4.58
C ASN A 508 42.46 -24.97 -3.46
N PHE A 509 42.99 -25.15 -2.23
CA PHE A 509 42.25 -25.40 -1.01
C PHE A 509 42.47 -24.21 -0.06
N GLY A 510 41.44 -23.78 0.65
CA GLY A 510 41.46 -22.51 1.38
C GLY A 510 41.19 -21.30 0.45
N PHE A 511 40.52 -21.55 -0.65
CA PHE A 511 40.17 -20.60 -1.69
C PHE A 511 38.71 -20.83 -2.16
N PRO A 512 37.91 -19.82 -2.48
CA PRO A 512 38.18 -18.37 -2.46
C PRO A 512 38.01 -17.73 -1.07
N ILE A 513 37.48 -18.47 -0.09
CA ILE A 513 37.31 -17.99 1.29
C ILE A 513 38.59 -18.37 2.05
N PRO A 514 39.35 -17.39 2.57
CA PRO A 514 40.60 -17.66 3.22
C PRO A 514 40.42 -18.38 4.55
N SER A 515 41.21 -19.41 4.78
CA SER A 515 41.37 -20.03 6.08
C SER A 515 42.25 -19.15 6.99
N THR A 516 41.68 -18.69 8.11
CA THR A 516 42.31 -17.69 9.00
C THR A 516 42.96 -18.28 10.22
N THR A 517 42.77 -19.58 10.49
CA THR A 517 43.34 -20.30 11.64
C THR A 517 44.27 -21.40 11.19
N GLU A 518 45.31 -21.67 11.98
CA GLU A 518 46.25 -22.77 11.72
C GLU A 518 45.54 -24.13 11.54
N ALA A 519 44.49 -24.39 12.35
CA ALA A 519 43.70 -25.62 12.23
C ALA A 519 42.92 -25.70 10.91
N ALA A 520 42.43 -24.57 10.38
CA ALA A 520 41.76 -24.54 9.09
C ALA A 520 42.74 -24.72 7.93
N ILE A 521 43.92 -24.09 8.00
CA ILE A 521 45.00 -24.28 7.02
C ILE A 521 45.49 -25.74 7.02
N ALA A 522 45.65 -26.38 8.20
CA ALA A 522 46.00 -27.78 8.31
C ALA A 522 44.93 -28.70 7.69
N ARG A 523 43.66 -28.39 7.86
CA ARG A 523 42.56 -29.11 7.22
C ARG A 523 42.60 -28.99 5.69
N ASP A 524 42.87 -27.79 5.16
CA ASP A 524 43.01 -27.56 3.72
C ASP A 524 44.18 -28.30 3.12
N ALA A 525 45.32 -28.34 3.82
CA ALA A 525 46.48 -29.12 3.42
C ALA A 525 46.19 -30.63 3.42
N ARG A 526 45.49 -31.14 4.44
CA ARG A 526 45.06 -32.54 4.49
C ARG A 526 44.08 -32.86 3.36
N ASN A 527 43.07 -32.06 3.14
CA ASN A 527 42.11 -32.22 2.05
C ASN A 527 42.80 -32.28 0.69
N ALA A 528 43.84 -31.47 0.46
CA ALA A 528 44.60 -31.49 -0.78
C ALA A 528 45.36 -32.80 -0.97
N VAL A 529 45.97 -33.36 0.09
CA VAL A 529 46.68 -34.63 0.02
C VAL A 529 45.72 -35.81 -0.12
N ASP A 530 44.60 -35.81 0.61
CA ASP A 530 43.53 -36.80 0.47
C ASP A 530 42.93 -36.80 -0.96
N CYS A 531 42.72 -35.61 -1.54
CA CYS A 531 42.33 -35.47 -2.92
C CYS A 531 43.34 -36.09 -3.88
N ALA A 532 44.65 -35.84 -3.69
CA ALA A 532 45.69 -36.42 -4.53
C ALA A 532 45.75 -37.94 -4.43
N LEU A 533 45.60 -38.51 -3.24
CA LEU A 533 45.51 -39.95 -3.05
C LEU A 533 44.27 -40.54 -3.72
N ALA A 534 43.13 -39.85 -3.64
CA ALA A 534 41.91 -40.24 -4.34
C ALA A 534 42.09 -40.17 -5.87
N MET A 535 42.83 -39.16 -6.38
CA MET A 535 43.19 -39.06 -7.79
C MET A 535 44.04 -40.25 -8.23
N GLY A 536 45.00 -40.68 -7.40
CA GLY A 536 45.81 -41.89 -7.63
C GLY A 536 44.93 -43.14 -7.78
N ALA A 537 44.05 -43.37 -6.81
CA ALA A 537 43.14 -44.52 -6.83
C ALA A 537 42.12 -44.44 -8.01
N ALA A 538 41.74 -43.24 -8.46
CA ALA A 538 40.91 -43.07 -9.62
C ALA A 538 41.68 -43.35 -10.92
N MET A 539 42.96 -43.00 -10.97
CA MET A 539 43.84 -43.30 -12.11
C MET A 539 43.99 -44.80 -12.32
N ASP A 540 44.16 -45.58 -11.23
CA ASP A 540 44.23 -47.04 -11.31
C ASP A 540 42.96 -47.64 -11.94
N ARG A 541 41.78 -47.16 -11.54
CA ARG A 541 40.49 -47.56 -12.12
C ARG A 541 40.33 -47.13 -13.59
N LEU A 542 40.70 -45.89 -13.88
CA LEU A 542 40.64 -45.35 -15.24
C LEU A 542 41.51 -46.12 -16.21
N ASN A 543 42.73 -46.45 -15.78
CA ASN A 543 43.66 -47.27 -16.59
C ASN A 543 43.12 -48.69 -16.82
N ALA A 544 42.42 -49.28 -15.87
CA ALA A 544 41.74 -50.57 -16.06
C ALA A 544 40.64 -50.47 -17.12
N ASP A 545 39.82 -49.44 -17.11
CA ASP A 545 38.78 -49.18 -18.10
C ASP A 545 39.38 -48.88 -19.49
N TRP A 546 40.38 -48.01 -19.55
CA TRP A 546 41.07 -47.69 -20.81
C TRP A 546 41.73 -48.91 -21.47
N ARG A 547 42.36 -49.80 -20.66
CA ARG A 547 42.90 -51.07 -21.19
C ARG A 547 41.79 -51.95 -21.75
N ALA A 548 40.65 -52.04 -21.08
CA ALA A 548 39.50 -52.82 -21.56
C ALA A 548 38.94 -52.30 -22.87
N ARG A 549 39.01 -50.95 -23.09
CA ARG A 549 38.58 -50.27 -24.30
C ARG A 549 39.66 -50.16 -25.37
N GLY A 550 40.86 -50.67 -25.13
CA GLY A 550 41.98 -50.58 -26.06
C GLY A 550 42.59 -49.17 -26.21
N LEU A 551 42.37 -48.30 -25.19
CA LEU A 551 42.85 -46.93 -25.18
C LEU A 551 44.22 -46.83 -24.49
N PRO A 552 44.99 -45.77 -24.77
CA PRO A 552 46.26 -45.52 -24.06
C PRO A 552 46.05 -45.36 -22.57
N THR A 553 46.97 -45.88 -21.76
CA THR A 553 47.00 -45.66 -20.33
C THR A 553 47.87 -44.46 -19.97
N GLY A 554 47.56 -43.79 -18.86
CA GLY A 554 48.32 -42.64 -18.38
C GLY A 554 48.79 -42.82 -16.95
N ARG A 555 49.64 -41.91 -16.47
CA ARG A 555 50.06 -41.79 -15.09
C ARG A 555 49.84 -40.39 -14.59
N VAL A 556 49.37 -40.20 -13.35
CA VAL A 556 49.18 -38.89 -12.78
C VAL A 556 50.31 -38.46 -11.88
N ARG A 557 50.84 -37.27 -12.10
CA ARG A 557 51.80 -36.60 -11.24
C ARG A 557 51.09 -35.48 -10.49
N VAL A 558 51.35 -35.38 -9.17
CA VAL A 558 50.73 -34.33 -8.36
C VAL A 558 51.81 -33.66 -7.51
N GLY A 559 51.83 -32.34 -7.55
CA GLY A 559 52.66 -31.50 -6.68
C GLY A 559 51.80 -30.64 -5.77
N ILE A 560 52.03 -30.65 -4.47
CA ILE A 560 51.25 -29.90 -3.47
C ILE A 560 52.16 -29.03 -2.62
N PHE A 561 51.81 -27.78 -2.48
CA PHE A 561 52.53 -26.84 -1.63
C PHE A 561 51.62 -25.90 -0.88
N THR A 562 51.83 -25.74 0.42
CA THR A 562 51.05 -24.87 1.31
C THR A 562 51.84 -23.61 1.64
N GLY A 563 51.27 -22.42 1.46
CA GLY A 563 51.90 -21.17 1.76
C GLY A 563 51.14 -19.94 1.30
N PRO A 564 51.73 -18.74 1.43
CA PRO A 564 51.09 -17.49 1.04
C PRO A 564 50.98 -17.37 -0.49
N ALA A 565 49.80 -16.93 -0.96
CA ALA A 565 49.55 -16.59 -2.34
C ALA A 565 48.68 -15.33 -2.43
N VAL A 566 48.64 -14.71 -3.59
CA VAL A 566 47.74 -13.58 -3.89
C VAL A 566 46.59 -14.09 -4.73
N VAL A 567 45.40 -13.79 -4.30
CA VAL A 567 44.15 -14.07 -4.99
C VAL A 567 43.60 -12.78 -5.57
N GLY A 568 43.16 -12.76 -6.83
CA GLY A 568 42.64 -11.57 -7.44
C GLY A 568 42.21 -11.76 -8.90
N ILE A 569 41.74 -10.70 -9.53
CA ILE A 569 41.41 -10.69 -10.94
C ILE A 569 42.66 -10.41 -11.77
N LEU A 570 42.90 -11.29 -12.73
CA LEU A 570 43.91 -11.13 -13.76
C LEU A 570 43.23 -10.91 -15.11
N GLY A 571 43.68 -9.92 -15.89
CA GLY A 571 43.20 -9.64 -17.23
C GLY A 571 42.44 -8.33 -17.41
N GLY A 572 41.97 -8.05 -18.62
CA GLY A 572 41.24 -6.86 -19.00
C GLY A 572 39.71 -7.05 -18.96
N ARG A 573 38.92 -5.94 -19.09
CA ARG A 573 37.45 -5.93 -19.00
C ARG A 573 36.71 -7.00 -19.82
N LYS A 574 37.28 -7.43 -20.96
CA LYS A 574 36.66 -8.42 -21.85
C LYS A 574 37.07 -9.87 -21.56
N SER A 575 38.15 -10.08 -20.80
CA SER A 575 38.68 -11.40 -20.45
C SER A 575 39.29 -11.31 -19.04
N MET A 576 38.46 -11.41 -18.03
CA MET A 576 38.86 -11.41 -16.63
C MET A 576 38.82 -12.82 -16.10
N LYS A 577 39.85 -13.22 -15.34
CA LYS A 577 39.92 -14.47 -14.63
C LYS A 577 40.21 -14.22 -13.17
N TYR A 578 39.42 -14.76 -12.27
CA TYR A 578 39.71 -14.75 -10.84
C TYR A 578 40.61 -15.96 -10.54
N THR A 579 41.81 -15.73 -10.11
CA THR A 579 42.85 -16.75 -10.01
C THR A 579 43.83 -16.47 -8.87
N THR A 580 44.68 -17.46 -8.61
CA THR A 580 45.74 -17.41 -7.62
C THR A 580 47.10 -17.28 -8.28
N VAL A 581 47.96 -16.38 -7.76
CA VAL A 581 49.34 -16.21 -8.20
C VAL A 581 50.28 -16.11 -7.00
N GLY A 582 51.48 -16.63 -7.15
CA GLY A 582 52.49 -16.55 -6.10
C GLY A 582 53.48 -17.70 -6.11
N ASP A 583 54.48 -17.58 -5.23
CA ASP A 583 55.53 -18.59 -5.12
C ASP A 583 55.00 -19.98 -4.71
N THR A 584 53.95 -19.99 -3.88
CA THR A 584 53.24 -21.22 -3.45
C THR A 584 52.73 -22.01 -4.64
N VAL A 585 52.02 -21.33 -5.57
CA VAL A 585 51.47 -21.94 -6.77
C VAL A 585 52.56 -22.41 -7.72
N ASN A 586 53.61 -21.62 -7.89
CA ASN A 586 54.75 -21.99 -8.72
C ASN A 586 55.54 -23.16 -8.12
N THR A 587 55.64 -23.24 -6.78
CA THR A 587 56.32 -24.34 -6.11
C THR A 587 55.55 -25.66 -6.27
N ALA A 588 54.19 -25.62 -6.17
CA ALA A 588 53.38 -26.81 -6.44
C ALA A 588 53.59 -27.33 -7.88
N ALA A 589 53.63 -26.42 -8.87
CA ALA A 589 53.91 -26.80 -10.26
C ALA A 589 55.32 -27.38 -10.47
N ARG A 590 56.31 -26.86 -9.74
CA ARG A 590 57.67 -27.40 -9.81
C ARG A 590 57.81 -28.76 -9.09
N LEU A 591 57.05 -29.01 -8.03
CA LEU A 591 56.95 -30.31 -7.39
C LEU A 591 56.32 -31.34 -8.32
N GLU A 592 55.25 -30.96 -9.03
CA GLU A 592 54.61 -31.81 -10.02
C GLU A 592 55.66 -32.27 -11.07
N SER A 593 56.41 -31.31 -11.65
CA SER A 593 57.38 -31.57 -12.72
C SER A 593 58.77 -32.03 -12.24
N PHE A 594 59.01 -32.12 -10.94
CA PHE A 594 60.28 -32.53 -10.38
C PHE A 594 60.64 -33.98 -10.80
N ALA A 595 61.86 -34.19 -11.31
CA ALA A 595 62.38 -35.50 -11.70
C ALA A 595 61.40 -36.33 -12.56
N LYS A 596 60.71 -35.67 -13.49
CA LYS A 596 59.68 -36.31 -14.32
C LYS A 596 60.24 -37.43 -15.20
N ASP A 597 61.50 -37.32 -15.64
CA ASP A 597 62.17 -38.31 -16.45
C ASP A 597 62.49 -39.56 -15.65
N ASP A 598 62.86 -39.45 -14.37
CA ASP A 598 63.10 -40.59 -13.48
C ASP A 598 61.81 -41.36 -13.21
N PHE A 599 60.68 -40.69 -13.03
CA PHE A 599 59.38 -41.34 -12.88
C PHE A 599 58.94 -42.11 -14.14
N SER A 600 59.34 -41.65 -15.30
CA SER A 600 59.04 -42.32 -16.58
C SER A 600 59.94 -43.54 -16.84
N SER A 601 61.17 -43.55 -16.28
CA SER A 601 62.20 -44.59 -16.52
C SER A 601 62.18 -45.70 -15.49
N GLN A 602 61.65 -45.48 -14.27
CA GLN A 602 61.60 -46.52 -13.25
C GLN A 602 60.43 -47.48 -13.51
N ALA A 603 60.73 -48.79 -13.29
CA ALA A 603 59.70 -49.83 -13.24
C ALA A 603 58.83 -49.75 -11.97
N GLU A 604 58.36 -48.54 -11.68
CA GLU A 604 57.44 -48.31 -10.55
C GLU A 604 56.09 -48.92 -10.87
N ARG A 605 55.53 -49.67 -9.94
CA ARG A 605 54.26 -50.37 -10.05
C ARG A 605 53.06 -49.48 -9.83
N SER A 606 53.24 -48.12 -9.63
CA SER A 606 52.18 -47.18 -9.33
C SER A 606 51.87 -46.28 -10.55
N ASP A 607 50.61 -46.14 -10.88
CA ASP A 607 50.12 -45.23 -11.90
C ASP A 607 50.04 -43.78 -11.45
N TRP A 608 50.59 -43.46 -10.26
CA TRP A 608 50.56 -42.10 -9.67
C TRP A 608 51.80 -41.77 -8.85
N ARG A 609 52.12 -40.48 -8.76
CA ARG A 609 53.16 -39.92 -7.90
C ARG A 609 52.74 -38.63 -7.26
N ILE A 610 52.80 -38.50 -5.93
CA ILE A 610 52.41 -37.30 -5.19
C ILE A 610 53.65 -36.77 -4.46
N LEU A 611 54.04 -35.52 -4.74
CA LEU A 611 55.14 -34.82 -4.07
C LEU A 611 54.62 -33.62 -3.29
N ILE A 612 55.10 -33.48 -2.07
CA ILE A 612 54.77 -32.38 -1.18
C ILE A 612 56.02 -31.67 -0.68
N GLY A 613 55.89 -30.37 -0.36
CA GLY A 613 56.95 -29.62 0.31
C GLY A 613 56.91 -29.71 1.82
N ASP A 614 57.99 -29.29 2.46
CA ASP A 614 58.16 -29.28 3.94
C ASP A 614 57.08 -28.47 4.65
N THR A 615 56.63 -27.38 4.07
CA THR A 615 55.54 -26.56 4.65
C THR A 615 54.22 -27.33 4.68
N THR A 616 53.89 -28.06 3.62
CA THR A 616 52.69 -28.91 3.56
C THR A 616 52.79 -30.03 4.59
N LEU A 617 53.94 -30.72 4.66
CA LEU A 617 54.15 -31.82 5.60
C LEU A 617 53.93 -31.40 7.04
N ARG A 618 54.37 -30.21 7.44
CA ARG A 618 54.16 -29.68 8.80
C ARG A 618 52.68 -29.57 9.17
N TYR A 619 51.81 -29.25 8.24
CA TYR A 619 50.37 -29.17 8.48
C TYR A 619 49.66 -30.53 8.49
N LEU A 620 50.34 -31.60 8.06
CA LEU A 620 49.74 -32.94 8.04
C LEU A 620 49.93 -33.72 9.38
N ASP A 621 50.81 -33.24 10.25
CA ASP A 621 51.02 -33.76 11.63
C ASP A 621 51.03 -35.29 11.72
N GLY A 622 51.83 -35.95 10.85
CA GLY A 622 51.97 -37.40 10.83
C GLY A 622 50.81 -38.18 10.21
N ALA A 623 49.80 -37.53 9.61
CA ALA A 623 48.63 -38.20 9.02
C ALA A 623 48.93 -38.95 7.70
N VAL A 624 50.16 -38.88 7.17
CA VAL A 624 50.56 -39.54 5.92
C VAL A 624 51.89 -40.24 6.06
N CYS A 625 52.00 -41.42 5.44
CA CYS A 625 53.28 -42.09 5.24
C CYS A 625 54.00 -41.38 4.09
N SER A 626 55.20 -40.86 4.35
CA SER A 626 56.02 -40.19 3.34
C SER A 626 57.46 -40.59 3.34
N GLU A 627 58.10 -40.57 2.18
CA GLU A 627 59.51 -40.76 1.96
C GLU A 627 60.24 -39.43 1.79
N ASP A 628 61.29 -39.19 2.53
CA ASP A 628 62.09 -37.95 2.39
C ASP A 628 63.05 -38.07 1.21
N LEU A 629 62.83 -37.24 0.17
CA LEU A 629 63.71 -37.23 -0.99
C LEU A 629 64.88 -36.24 -0.86
N GLY A 630 64.93 -35.48 0.25
CA GLY A 630 66.01 -34.52 0.50
C GLY A 630 65.67 -33.09 0.04
N SER A 631 66.70 -32.23 0.18
CA SER A 631 66.58 -30.83 -0.19
C SER A 631 67.09 -30.60 -1.62
N HIS A 632 66.23 -30.03 -2.49
CA HIS A 632 66.54 -29.82 -3.90
C HIS A 632 66.34 -28.37 -4.32
N ALA A 633 67.22 -27.89 -5.21
CA ALA A 633 67.02 -26.58 -5.87
C ALA A 633 65.96 -26.73 -6.95
N LEU A 634 64.78 -26.14 -6.75
CA LEU A 634 63.76 -26.11 -7.81
C LEU A 634 64.08 -25.03 -8.83
N LYS A 635 63.81 -25.29 -10.10
CA LYS A 635 64.11 -24.38 -11.22
C LYS A 635 63.63 -22.94 -10.95
N GLY A 636 64.57 -21.97 -10.88
CA GLY A 636 64.28 -20.55 -10.64
C GLY A 636 63.95 -20.20 -9.20
N LYS A 637 64.28 -21.05 -8.20
CA LYS A 637 64.32 -20.68 -6.79
C LYS A 637 65.76 -20.52 -6.33
N HIS A 638 66.00 -19.54 -5.44
CA HIS A 638 67.28 -19.33 -4.77
C HIS A 638 67.44 -20.24 -3.54
N GLU A 639 66.32 -20.59 -2.93
CA GLU A 639 66.26 -21.44 -1.75
C GLU A 639 65.95 -22.90 -2.13
N THR A 640 66.57 -23.86 -1.46
CA THR A 640 66.25 -25.28 -1.59
C THR A 640 64.91 -25.59 -0.92
N THR A 641 64.13 -26.46 -1.55
CA THR A 641 62.89 -27.00 -0.97
C THR A 641 63.10 -28.45 -0.60
N ARG A 642 62.76 -28.85 0.64
CA ARG A 642 62.76 -30.24 1.02
C ARG A 642 61.50 -30.91 0.48
N ILE A 643 61.70 -32.02 -0.22
CA ILE A 643 60.65 -32.69 -0.97
C ILE A 643 60.33 -34.02 -0.32
N TYR A 644 59.08 -34.35 -0.19
CA TYR A 644 58.60 -35.60 0.35
C TYR A 644 57.65 -36.27 -0.65
N ARG A 645 57.82 -37.58 -0.81
CA ARG A 645 56.92 -38.41 -1.60
C ARG A 645 55.86 -39.02 -0.69
N VAL A 646 54.60 -38.81 -0.98
CA VAL A 646 53.49 -39.42 -0.25
C VAL A 646 53.29 -40.85 -0.72
N LEU A 647 53.25 -41.78 0.21
CA LEU A 647 53.10 -43.23 -0.05
C LEU A 647 51.67 -43.72 0.29
N GLY A 648 50.94 -43.00 1.15
CA GLY A 648 49.59 -43.34 1.58
C GLY A 648 49.22 -42.63 2.89
N THR A 649 48.05 -42.93 3.42
CA THR A 649 47.62 -42.49 4.76
C THR A 649 48.30 -43.33 5.82
N SER A 650 48.62 -42.74 6.99
CA SER A 650 49.23 -43.45 8.15
C SER A 650 48.21 -44.35 8.80
#